data_345478ce27c494168831a4bdb17aa10f
#
_entry.id   345478ce27c494168831a4bdb17aa10f
#
_cell.length_a   1.000
_cell.length_b   1.000
_cell.length_c   1.000
_cell.angle_alpha   90.00
_cell.angle_beta   90.00
_cell.angle_gamma   90.00
#
_symmetry.space_group_name_H-M   'P 1'
#
loop_
_entity.id
_entity.type
_entity.pdbx_description
1 polymer ?
#
loop_
_entity_poly.entity_id
_entity_poly.type
_entity_poly.pdbx_seq_one_letter_code
_entity_poly.pdbx_strand_id
1 'polypeptide(L)'
;MNISYKWLKEYVDFDLTAQQVCDALTSTGLEVDALEEVQSIKGGLKGLYVGKVLTCEAHPNSDHLHVTTVDLGKGEPSQIVCGAPNVAAGQKVIVADLGCVLYDGDNEFVIKKSKLRGVESNGMICAEDEIGVGTSHDGIIVLPEDAAVGMPAAEYYHLESDWLIEVDITANRADGLSHWGVARDLYAWLKSNGYETKMHRPDCSKFKVDNRNLPVNVTIENQDACKRYACVSITDCNVKESPDWLKKKLTTIGLRPINNIVDITNYIMMAYGQPLHCFDADMVKGHQIVVKTMPDGTPFQTLDGVEHKLSDRDLAICNAEDPMCIAGVFGGKGSGTYETTKNVVLESAYFHPTWIRKSARRHGLSTDASFRFERGIDPNGTIYALQQAAILCQELAGGKVSMDICDVYPEPMKNPVVELSYKYVHDLVGKEIPHTTIKGICESLEMKVLNETAEALTLEIPAYRVDVQRPCDVVEDILRIYGYNNVEIPTQLKSSLVIKGDEDQKHKLANTVSEQLVGEGFNEILNNSLTKGAYYSEHNTYPEANCVKILNPLSTDLNVMRQTLLFGGLESIQHNVNRKRQNLRFFEFGNVYIFTPEKQNLDDPMQAYKEQYHAALWVTGKRVEGSWAHQNEDATFFELSAYVENIMRRIGVKPGMTVRKKSENDIFSNGLTIENRGGKKLVEMGVISKKLQKQFGLDNPVYYAELNWTALMKAIKKNEVLYTEISKFPAVSRDLALLVDNSVEFAQIEQVARQTEKKILKKVELFDVYEGDKLPAGKKSYAVNFILQDEEKTMGDKQIDAIMQKLITNIKKQLSAELR
;
A
#
# COMPACT_ATOMS: atom_id res chain seq x y z
N MET A 1 -6.95 14.98 2.97
CA MET A 1 -6.88 16.45 3.19
C MET A 1 -8.28 17.02 3.11
N ASN A 2 -8.71 17.76 4.14
CA ASN A 2 -10.04 18.35 4.21
C ASN A 2 -10.05 19.74 3.58
N ILE A 3 -10.88 19.96 2.59
CA ILE A 3 -11.01 21.21 1.82
C ILE A 3 -12.43 21.75 1.96
N SER A 4 -12.53 23.03 2.37
CA SER A 4 -13.80 23.77 2.36
C SER A 4 -14.06 24.34 0.95
N TYR A 5 -15.23 24.04 0.39
CA TYR A 5 -15.63 24.56 -0.91
C TYR A 5 -15.72 26.10 -0.93
N LYS A 6 -16.29 26.72 0.12
CA LYS A 6 -16.35 28.18 0.22
C LYS A 6 -14.96 28.82 0.36
N TRP A 7 -14.09 28.19 1.12
CA TRP A 7 -12.70 28.69 1.25
C TRP A 7 -11.93 28.54 -0.06
N LEU A 8 -12.15 27.46 -0.82
CA LEU A 8 -11.55 27.27 -2.13
C LEU A 8 -11.94 28.40 -3.10
N LYS A 9 -13.22 28.85 -3.07
CA LYS A 9 -13.72 30.00 -3.86
C LYS A 9 -13.04 31.34 -3.56
N GLU A 10 -12.39 31.48 -2.42
CA GLU A 10 -11.62 32.70 -2.11
C GLU A 10 -10.32 32.75 -2.93
N TYR A 11 -9.81 31.61 -3.38
CA TYR A 11 -8.54 31.51 -4.09
C TYR A 11 -8.67 31.35 -5.61
N VAL A 12 -9.79 30.85 -6.10
CA VAL A 12 -10.00 30.65 -7.53
C VAL A 12 -11.46 30.92 -7.91
N ASP A 13 -11.65 31.65 -8.99
CA ASP A 13 -12.99 31.97 -9.51
C ASP A 13 -13.57 30.76 -10.27
N PHE A 14 -14.74 30.31 -9.87
CA PHE A 14 -15.49 29.28 -10.58
C PHE A 14 -16.98 29.30 -10.23
N ASP A 15 -17.81 28.81 -11.16
CA ASP A 15 -19.24 28.63 -10.98
C ASP A 15 -19.63 27.14 -11.17
N LEU A 16 -18.88 26.27 -10.49
CA LEU A 16 -19.15 24.84 -10.44
C LEU A 16 -19.84 24.48 -9.13
N THR A 17 -20.71 23.49 -9.14
CA THR A 17 -21.25 22.90 -7.91
C THR A 17 -20.16 22.16 -7.15
N ALA A 18 -20.37 21.87 -5.87
CA ALA A 18 -19.41 21.10 -5.06
C ALA A 18 -19.10 19.73 -5.69
N GLN A 19 -20.11 19.04 -6.23
CA GLN A 19 -19.93 17.77 -6.93
C GLN A 19 -19.07 17.91 -8.19
N GLN A 20 -19.31 18.94 -9.01
CA GLN A 20 -18.49 19.19 -10.20
C GLN A 20 -17.03 19.52 -9.85
N VAL A 21 -16.80 20.20 -8.71
CA VAL A 21 -15.44 20.41 -8.20
C VAL A 21 -14.78 19.08 -7.81
N CYS A 22 -15.51 18.19 -7.14
CA CYS A 22 -15.02 16.84 -6.81
C CYS A 22 -14.63 16.05 -8.07
N ASP A 23 -15.49 16.08 -9.09
CA ASP A 23 -15.23 15.39 -10.36
C ASP A 23 -13.99 15.98 -11.07
N ALA A 24 -13.84 17.30 -11.06
CA ALA A 24 -12.69 18.00 -11.62
C ALA A 24 -11.40 17.63 -10.89
N LEU A 25 -11.39 17.69 -9.55
CA LEU A 25 -10.21 17.34 -8.74
C LEU A 25 -9.79 15.89 -8.93
N THR A 26 -10.74 14.96 -8.89
CA THR A 26 -10.47 13.53 -9.13
C THR A 26 -9.86 13.33 -10.52
N SER A 27 -10.37 14.04 -11.55
CA SER A 27 -9.82 13.95 -12.89
C SER A 27 -8.38 14.47 -13.02
N THR A 28 -7.95 15.34 -12.11
CA THR A 28 -6.57 15.86 -12.06
C THR A 28 -5.62 15.02 -11.21
N GLY A 29 -6.10 13.90 -10.64
CA GLY A 29 -5.34 13.02 -9.77
C GLY A 29 -5.34 13.42 -8.28
N LEU A 30 -6.21 14.35 -7.92
CA LEU A 30 -6.57 14.64 -6.52
C LEU A 30 -7.88 13.92 -6.21
N GLU A 31 -7.79 12.63 -5.90
CA GLU A 31 -8.96 11.77 -5.69
C GLU A 31 -9.80 12.28 -4.52
N VAL A 32 -11.10 12.39 -4.74
CA VAL A 32 -12.05 12.81 -3.70
C VAL A 32 -12.73 11.58 -3.11
N ASP A 33 -12.50 11.34 -1.84
CA ASP A 33 -13.06 10.20 -1.09
C ASP A 33 -14.49 10.47 -0.61
N ALA A 34 -14.77 11.72 -0.17
CA ALA A 34 -16.08 12.07 0.35
C ALA A 34 -16.43 13.55 0.08
N LEU A 35 -17.74 13.81 -0.05
CA LEU A 35 -18.32 15.14 -0.11
C LEU A 35 -19.44 15.22 0.92
N GLU A 36 -19.29 16.09 1.92
CA GLU A 36 -20.23 16.24 3.02
C GLU A 36 -20.71 17.70 3.16
N GLU A 37 -21.99 17.90 3.36
CA GLU A 37 -22.54 19.22 3.70
C GLU A 37 -22.32 19.50 5.19
N VAL A 38 -21.45 20.47 5.50
CA VAL A 38 -21.19 20.92 6.86
C VAL A 38 -22.10 22.09 7.20
N GLN A 39 -22.96 21.88 8.17
CA GLN A 39 -23.90 22.88 8.65
C GLN A 39 -23.41 23.47 9.97
N SER A 40 -23.51 24.78 10.13
CA SER A 40 -23.07 25.48 11.35
C SER A 40 -23.86 25.01 12.59
N ILE A 41 -25.07 24.50 12.39
CA ILE A 41 -25.90 23.85 13.43
C ILE A 41 -26.33 22.49 12.90
N LYS A 42 -26.15 21.44 13.68
CA LYS A 42 -26.50 20.05 13.31
C LYS A 42 -27.96 19.98 12.87
N GLY A 43 -28.22 19.41 11.69
CA GLY A 43 -29.56 19.33 11.10
C GLY A 43 -29.99 20.59 10.34
N GLY A 44 -29.21 21.69 10.38
CA GLY A 44 -29.45 22.91 9.59
C GLY A 44 -30.78 23.61 9.85
N LEU A 45 -31.34 23.42 11.04
CA LEU A 45 -32.67 23.93 11.45
C LEU A 45 -33.78 23.55 10.46
N LYS A 46 -33.69 22.40 9.77
CA LYS A 46 -34.71 21.91 8.84
C LYS A 46 -35.99 21.57 9.59
N GLY A 47 -37.13 22.13 9.13
CA GLY A 47 -38.43 21.90 9.79
C GLY A 47 -38.73 22.82 10.96
N LEU A 48 -37.85 23.82 11.25
CA LEU A 48 -38.10 24.88 12.19
C LEU A 48 -38.53 26.16 11.47
N TYR A 49 -39.54 26.83 12.00
CA TYR A 49 -40.13 28.03 11.40
C TYR A 49 -40.35 29.12 12.45
N VAL A 50 -40.35 30.34 12.02
CA VAL A 50 -40.86 31.49 12.81
C VAL A 50 -42.37 31.35 12.91
N GLY A 51 -42.90 31.17 14.12
CA GLY A 51 -44.34 31.14 14.42
C GLY A 51 -44.79 32.35 15.22
N LYS A 52 -46.11 32.68 15.16
CA LYS A 52 -46.74 33.68 16.01
C LYS A 52 -47.76 33.01 16.92
N VAL A 53 -47.57 33.17 18.21
CA VAL A 53 -48.53 32.68 19.21
C VAL A 53 -49.79 33.54 19.16
N LEU A 54 -50.88 32.97 18.69
CA LEU A 54 -52.19 33.67 18.56
C LEU A 54 -52.94 33.69 19.92
N THR A 55 -53.00 32.53 20.58
CA THR A 55 -53.60 32.36 21.90
C THR A 55 -52.68 31.59 22.83
N CYS A 56 -52.76 31.89 24.14
CA CYS A 56 -52.01 31.17 25.18
C CYS A 56 -52.97 31.04 26.41
N GLU A 57 -53.42 29.82 26.65
CA GLU A 57 -54.38 29.52 27.72
C GLU A 57 -53.77 28.50 28.70
N ALA A 58 -54.20 28.53 29.97
CA ALA A 58 -53.73 27.57 30.96
C ALA A 58 -54.21 26.15 30.59
N HIS A 59 -53.30 25.15 30.76
CA HIS A 59 -53.64 23.78 30.42
C HIS A 59 -54.68 23.21 31.44
N PRO A 60 -55.81 22.56 30.98
CA PRO A 60 -56.89 22.13 31.84
C PRO A 60 -56.50 21.13 32.91
N ASN A 61 -55.43 20.37 32.72
CA ASN A 61 -54.95 19.30 33.62
C ASN A 61 -53.49 19.55 34.12
N SER A 62 -53.01 20.80 34.08
CA SER A 62 -51.65 21.12 34.54
C SER A 62 -51.54 22.58 34.96
N ASP A 63 -50.79 22.82 36.03
CA ASP A 63 -50.53 24.13 36.65
C ASP A 63 -49.34 24.89 36.02
N HIS A 64 -48.55 24.22 35.23
CA HIS A 64 -47.35 24.79 34.60
C HIS A 64 -47.30 24.64 33.05
N LEU A 65 -48.29 23.99 32.46
CA LEU A 65 -48.39 23.88 30.98
C LEU A 65 -49.39 24.91 30.44
N HIS A 66 -49.13 25.38 29.23
CA HIS A 66 -50.01 26.25 28.46
C HIS A 66 -50.37 25.56 27.15
N VAL A 67 -51.63 25.74 26.73
CA VAL A 67 -52.15 25.37 25.43
C VAL A 67 -52.08 26.61 24.54
N THR A 68 -51.28 26.55 23.52
CA THR A 68 -51.11 27.67 22.58
C THR A 68 -51.62 27.30 21.20
N THR A 69 -52.09 28.31 20.49
CA THR A 69 -52.38 28.23 19.03
C THR A 69 -51.37 29.07 18.34
N VAL A 70 -50.58 28.48 17.45
CA VAL A 70 -49.47 29.13 16.79
C VAL A 70 -49.68 29.15 15.28
N ASP A 71 -49.60 30.34 14.70
CA ASP A 71 -49.60 30.53 13.24
C ASP A 71 -48.16 30.32 12.71
N LEU A 72 -48.02 29.36 11.80
CA LEU A 72 -46.74 29.04 11.09
C LEU A 72 -46.71 29.55 9.64
N GLY A 73 -47.69 30.40 9.26
CA GLY A 73 -47.80 30.87 7.88
C GLY A 73 -48.23 29.81 6.84
N LYS A 74 -48.75 28.65 7.34
CA LYS A 74 -49.12 27.50 6.52
C LYS A 74 -50.66 27.35 6.30
N GLY A 75 -51.44 28.37 6.68
CA GLY A 75 -52.87 28.44 6.54
C GLY A 75 -53.60 28.15 7.87
N GLU A 76 -53.64 26.91 8.36
CA GLU A 76 -54.29 26.61 9.63
C GLU A 76 -53.32 26.71 10.80
N PRO A 77 -53.63 27.40 11.91
CA PRO A 77 -52.82 27.49 13.08
C PRO A 77 -52.65 26.12 13.77
N SER A 78 -51.44 25.83 14.26
CA SER A 78 -51.12 24.59 14.96
C SER A 78 -51.33 24.74 16.46
N GLN A 79 -52.04 23.76 17.10
CA GLN A 79 -52.12 23.66 18.55
C GLN A 79 -50.83 23.03 19.09
N ILE A 80 -50.17 23.75 20.00
CA ILE A 80 -48.92 23.29 20.65
C ILE A 80 -49.02 23.48 22.16
N VAL A 81 -48.66 22.45 22.91
CA VAL A 81 -48.60 22.54 24.35
C VAL A 81 -47.18 22.91 24.75
N CYS A 82 -47.03 24.01 25.50
CA CYS A 82 -45.73 24.56 25.91
C CYS A 82 -45.61 24.58 27.44
N GLY A 83 -44.43 24.16 27.97
CA GLY A 83 -44.14 24.16 29.38
C GLY A 83 -43.26 25.34 29.84
N ALA A 84 -42.87 26.21 28.94
CA ALA A 84 -41.96 27.32 29.27
C ALA A 84 -42.71 28.44 30.02
N PRO A 85 -42.12 29.04 31.06
CA PRO A 85 -42.75 30.08 31.86
C PRO A 85 -42.92 31.41 31.17
N ASN A 86 -42.15 31.63 30.09
CA ASN A 86 -42.14 32.90 29.36
C ASN A 86 -43.05 32.90 28.10
N VAL A 87 -43.86 31.85 27.84
CA VAL A 87 -44.76 31.82 26.69
C VAL A 87 -45.96 32.74 26.88
N ALA A 88 -46.29 33.58 25.92
CA ALA A 88 -47.44 34.46 25.95
C ALA A 88 -48.08 34.70 24.55
N ALA A 89 -49.34 35.03 24.52
CA ALA A 89 -50.02 35.43 23.26
C ALA A 89 -49.38 36.69 22.66
N GLY A 90 -49.30 36.72 21.34
CA GLY A 90 -48.69 37.81 20.55
C GLY A 90 -47.22 37.66 20.25
N GLN A 91 -46.50 36.79 20.99
CA GLN A 91 -45.04 36.59 20.79
C GLN A 91 -44.74 35.90 19.43
N LYS A 92 -43.62 36.26 18.83
CA LYS A 92 -43.03 35.51 17.75
C LYS A 92 -41.95 34.55 18.34
N VAL A 93 -42.00 33.29 17.92
CA VAL A 93 -41.24 32.20 18.50
C VAL A 93 -40.67 31.27 17.43
N ILE A 94 -39.70 30.45 17.78
CA ILE A 94 -39.22 29.38 16.89
C ILE A 94 -40.00 28.09 17.21
N VAL A 95 -40.54 27.46 16.17
CA VAL A 95 -41.37 26.25 16.28
C VAL A 95 -40.80 25.14 15.45
N ALA A 96 -40.58 23.98 16.05
CA ALA A 96 -40.30 22.74 15.38
C ALA A 96 -41.64 22.10 14.97
N ASP A 97 -41.86 21.97 13.67
CA ASP A 97 -43.05 21.38 13.06
C ASP A 97 -42.99 19.84 13.10
N LEU A 98 -44.12 19.19 12.82
CA LEU A 98 -44.19 17.73 12.77
C LEU A 98 -43.23 17.16 11.75
N GLY A 99 -42.44 16.17 12.17
CA GLY A 99 -41.39 15.55 11.38
C GLY A 99 -40.02 16.23 11.48
N CYS A 100 -39.92 17.39 12.16
CA CYS A 100 -38.64 18.02 12.45
C CYS A 100 -37.77 17.12 13.33
N VAL A 101 -36.47 17.05 13.04
CA VAL A 101 -35.49 16.33 13.86
C VAL A 101 -34.65 17.34 14.64
N LEU A 102 -34.67 17.25 15.94
CA LEU A 102 -33.83 17.99 16.86
C LEU A 102 -32.68 17.11 17.33
N TYR A 103 -31.58 17.71 17.76
CA TYR A 103 -30.36 17.00 18.15
C TYR A 103 -29.94 17.38 19.57
N ASP A 104 -29.67 16.37 20.40
CA ASP A 104 -28.99 16.52 21.68
C ASP A 104 -27.69 15.71 21.65
N GLY A 105 -26.61 16.39 21.35
CA GLY A 105 -25.35 15.73 21.05
C GLY A 105 -25.47 14.79 19.83
N ASP A 106 -25.29 13.49 20.05
CA ASP A 106 -25.43 12.46 19.01
C ASP A 106 -26.84 11.86 18.92
N ASN A 107 -27.73 12.21 19.87
CA ASN A 107 -29.09 11.68 19.89
C ASN A 107 -29.99 12.51 18.98
N GLU A 108 -30.86 11.80 18.24
CA GLU A 108 -31.88 12.39 17.37
C GLU A 108 -33.26 12.31 18.06
N PHE A 109 -33.99 13.42 18.06
CA PHE A 109 -35.36 13.49 18.58
C PHE A 109 -36.30 14.00 17.49
N VAL A 110 -37.21 13.14 17.02
CA VAL A 110 -38.18 13.47 15.98
C VAL A 110 -39.44 14.03 16.61
N ILE A 111 -39.87 15.24 16.23
CA ILE A 111 -41.13 15.86 16.65
C ILE A 111 -42.30 15.11 16.02
N LYS A 112 -43.12 14.50 16.88
CA LYS A 112 -44.27 13.73 16.48
C LYS A 112 -45.54 14.31 17.16
N LYS A 113 -46.68 14.10 16.51
CA LYS A 113 -47.97 14.40 17.14
C LYS A 113 -48.06 13.67 18.48
N SER A 114 -48.25 14.40 19.57
CA SER A 114 -48.25 13.87 20.91
C SER A 114 -49.50 14.33 21.71
N LYS A 115 -49.84 13.62 22.76
CA LYS A 115 -50.85 14.06 23.71
C LYS A 115 -50.21 14.29 25.09
N LEU A 116 -50.12 15.55 25.48
CA LEU A 116 -49.59 15.95 26.79
C LEU A 116 -50.74 16.14 27.77
N ARG A 117 -50.83 15.30 28.81
CA ARG A 117 -51.90 15.27 29.81
C ARG A 117 -53.32 15.38 29.19
N GLY A 118 -53.53 14.72 28.04
CA GLY A 118 -54.85 14.66 27.35
C GLY A 118 -55.08 15.69 26.28
N VAL A 119 -54.24 16.73 26.13
CA VAL A 119 -54.31 17.74 25.09
C VAL A 119 -53.34 17.43 23.96
N GLU A 120 -53.76 17.55 22.70
CA GLU A 120 -52.95 17.28 21.53
C GLU A 120 -51.91 18.42 21.32
N SER A 121 -50.67 18.04 20.99
CA SER A 121 -49.63 18.96 20.58
C SER A 121 -49.08 18.53 19.21
N ASN A 122 -49.12 19.48 18.26
CA ASN A 122 -48.72 19.26 16.87
C ASN A 122 -47.42 20.04 16.55
N GLY A 123 -46.46 20.01 17.44
CA GLY A 123 -45.16 20.69 17.28
C GLY A 123 -44.57 21.00 18.63
N MET A 124 -43.45 21.73 18.63
CA MET A 124 -42.74 22.15 19.85
C MET A 124 -42.24 23.59 19.65
N ILE A 125 -42.51 24.48 20.63
CA ILE A 125 -41.89 25.80 20.69
C ILE A 125 -40.54 25.62 21.40
N CYS A 126 -39.45 26.07 20.79
CA CYS A 126 -38.09 25.70 21.15
C CYS A 126 -37.35 26.75 21.99
N ALA A 127 -36.47 26.27 22.88
CA ALA A 127 -35.43 27.04 23.56
C ALA A 127 -34.16 27.13 22.69
N GLU A 128 -33.21 27.99 23.08
CA GLU A 128 -31.98 28.17 22.35
C GLU A 128 -31.11 26.89 22.27
N ASP A 129 -30.93 26.21 23.38
CA ASP A 129 -30.13 24.99 23.50
C ASP A 129 -30.76 23.82 22.77
N GLU A 130 -32.10 23.76 22.67
CA GLU A 130 -32.83 22.68 21.99
C GLU A 130 -32.62 22.69 20.47
N ILE A 131 -32.28 23.86 19.91
CA ILE A 131 -32.02 24.01 18.46
C ILE A 131 -30.55 24.39 18.16
N GLY A 132 -29.72 24.53 19.20
CA GLY A 132 -28.28 24.79 19.06
C GLY A 132 -27.92 26.20 18.65
N VAL A 133 -28.81 27.20 18.81
CA VAL A 133 -28.50 28.61 18.51
C VAL A 133 -27.95 29.38 19.71
N GLY A 134 -27.98 28.79 20.89
CA GLY A 134 -27.46 29.33 22.13
C GLY A 134 -27.37 28.25 23.22
N THR A 135 -27.13 28.66 24.45
CA THR A 135 -26.95 27.75 25.61
C THR A 135 -28.03 27.91 26.68
N SER A 136 -28.94 28.85 26.50
CA SER A 136 -30.02 29.11 27.46
C SER A 136 -31.15 28.11 27.34
N HIS A 137 -31.58 27.57 28.52
CA HIS A 137 -32.76 26.74 28.69
C HIS A 137 -33.80 27.43 29.61
N ASP A 138 -33.65 28.72 29.88
CA ASP A 138 -34.51 29.44 30.86
C ASP A 138 -35.93 29.71 30.33
N GLY A 139 -36.19 29.40 29.06
CA GLY A 139 -37.46 29.57 28.40
C GLY A 139 -37.37 29.44 26.85
N ILE A 140 -38.52 29.64 26.20
CA ILE A 140 -38.57 29.63 24.73
C ILE A 140 -37.90 30.87 24.14
N ILE A 141 -37.43 30.74 22.89
CA ILE A 141 -36.91 31.86 22.10
C ILE A 141 -38.08 32.81 21.76
N VAL A 142 -37.96 34.10 22.19
CA VAL A 142 -38.88 35.15 21.79
C VAL A 142 -38.19 36.06 20.81
N LEU A 143 -38.70 36.13 19.59
CA LEU A 143 -38.15 36.90 18.49
C LEU A 143 -38.70 38.34 18.49
N PRO A 144 -37.98 39.26 17.86
CA PRO A 144 -38.47 40.62 17.60
C PRO A 144 -39.74 40.67 16.77
N GLU A 145 -40.52 41.74 16.88
CA GLU A 145 -41.83 41.85 16.20
C GLU A 145 -41.74 41.93 14.67
N ASP A 146 -40.59 42.24 14.12
CA ASP A 146 -40.32 42.33 12.69
C ASP A 146 -40.02 40.95 12.02
N ALA A 147 -39.76 39.90 12.81
CA ALA A 147 -39.53 38.58 12.30
C ALA A 147 -40.74 38.09 11.46
N ALA A 148 -40.54 37.63 10.22
CA ALA A 148 -41.63 37.23 9.30
C ALA A 148 -42.19 35.85 9.69
N VAL A 149 -43.48 35.75 9.95
CA VAL A 149 -44.16 34.50 10.27
C VAL A 149 -44.09 33.54 9.06
N GLY A 150 -43.76 32.28 9.33
CA GLY A 150 -43.60 31.25 8.28
C GLY A 150 -42.18 31.21 7.69
N MET A 151 -41.30 32.17 8.03
CA MET A 151 -39.90 32.15 7.60
C MET A 151 -39.19 30.91 8.18
N PRO A 152 -38.45 30.13 7.38
CA PRO A 152 -37.61 29.09 7.92
C PRO A 152 -36.60 29.64 8.94
N ALA A 153 -36.41 28.93 10.07
CA ALA A 153 -35.46 29.35 11.10
C ALA A 153 -34.01 29.46 10.58
N ALA A 154 -33.62 28.57 9.64
CA ALA A 154 -32.35 28.64 8.96
C ALA A 154 -32.11 29.97 8.23
N GLU A 155 -33.14 30.52 7.58
CA GLU A 155 -33.10 31.80 6.89
C GLU A 155 -33.07 32.98 7.91
N TYR A 156 -33.89 32.89 8.97
CA TYR A 156 -33.90 33.89 10.04
C TYR A 156 -32.55 34.02 10.75
N TYR A 157 -31.86 32.89 11.04
CA TYR A 157 -30.55 32.90 11.68
C TYR A 157 -29.40 33.04 10.66
N HIS A 158 -29.70 33.26 9.38
CA HIS A 158 -28.70 33.36 8.33
C HIS A 158 -27.68 32.21 8.37
N LEU A 159 -28.21 30.98 8.55
CA LEU A 159 -27.34 29.81 8.60
C LEU A 159 -26.63 29.61 7.27
N GLU A 160 -25.33 29.50 7.36
CA GLU A 160 -24.49 29.16 6.22
C GLU A 160 -24.13 27.67 6.27
N SER A 161 -24.37 26.95 5.19
CA SER A 161 -23.78 25.66 4.97
C SER A 161 -22.52 25.80 4.12
N ASP A 162 -21.59 24.91 4.30
CA ASP A 162 -20.42 24.74 3.45
C ASP A 162 -20.31 23.26 3.03
N TRP A 163 -19.48 22.96 2.03
CA TRP A 163 -19.19 21.62 1.64
C TRP A 163 -17.76 21.27 2.03
N LEU A 164 -17.62 20.16 2.75
CA LEU A 164 -16.35 19.51 3.06
C LEU A 164 -16.03 18.52 1.95
N ILE A 165 -14.91 18.73 1.28
CA ILE A 165 -14.36 17.85 0.26
C ILE A 165 -13.18 17.13 0.89
N GLU A 166 -13.27 15.83 1.08
CA GLU A 166 -12.17 14.99 1.55
C GLU A 166 -11.34 14.51 0.36
N VAL A 167 -10.09 14.98 0.28
CA VAL A 167 -9.18 14.69 -0.82
C VAL A 167 -8.07 13.78 -0.32
N ASP A 168 -7.89 12.62 -0.97
CA ASP A 168 -6.73 11.76 -0.74
C ASP A 168 -5.53 12.30 -1.53
N ILE A 169 -4.49 12.67 -0.79
CA ILE A 169 -3.26 13.25 -1.35
C ILE A 169 -2.14 12.23 -1.31
N THR A 170 -1.72 11.76 -2.47
CA THR A 170 -0.58 10.85 -2.60
C THR A 170 0.72 11.50 -2.09
N ALA A 171 1.65 10.69 -1.63
CA ALA A 171 2.87 11.18 -0.97
C ALA A 171 3.76 12.08 -1.84
N ASN A 172 3.68 11.96 -3.16
CA ASN A 172 4.41 12.79 -4.13
C ASN A 172 3.77 14.17 -4.36
N ARG A 173 2.45 14.32 -4.05
CA ARG A 173 1.68 15.54 -4.28
C ARG A 173 1.61 16.43 -3.03
N ALA A 174 2.77 16.66 -2.38
CA ALA A 174 2.87 17.54 -1.21
C ALA A 174 2.34 18.98 -1.47
N ASP A 175 2.39 19.42 -2.70
CA ASP A 175 1.84 20.69 -3.17
C ASP A 175 0.31 20.82 -2.99
N GLY A 176 -0.41 19.69 -2.97
CA GLY A 176 -1.86 19.60 -2.73
C GLY A 176 -2.27 19.64 -1.26
N LEU A 177 -1.34 19.70 -0.30
CA LEU A 177 -1.62 19.65 1.14
C LEU A 177 -2.09 21.02 1.72
N SER A 178 -2.79 21.81 0.91
CA SER A 178 -3.37 23.10 1.30
C SER A 178 -4.51 23.51 0.36
N HIS A 179 -5.36 24.44 0.82
CA HIS A 179 -6.40 25.02 -0.04
C HIS A 179 -5.81 25.72 -1.26
N TRP A 180 -4.69 26.44 -1.09
CA TRP A 180 -3.97 27.09 -2.20
C TRP A 180 -3.45 26.07 -3.21
N GLY A 181 -2.90 24.96 -2.75
CA GLY A 181 -2.40 23.90 -3.64
C GLY A 181 -3.51 23.23 -4.45
N VAL A 182 -4.64 22.89 -3.82
CA VAL A 182 -5.81 22.35 -4.51
C VAL A 182 -6.41 23.38 -5.46
N ALA A 183 -6.43 24.68 -5.07
CA ALA A 183 -6.89 25.76 -5.95
C ALA A 183 -6.06 25.86 -7.23
N ARG A 184 -4.73 25.66 -7.17
CA ARG A 184 -3.87 25.64 -8.36
C ARG A 184 -4.23 24.54 -9.34
N ASP A 185 -4.46 23.32 -8.84
CA ASP A 185 -4.87 22.22 -9.71
C ASP A 185 -6.24 22.46 -10.33
N LEU A 186 -7.21 22.93 -9.54
CA LEU A 186 -8.52 23.30 -10.04
C LEU A 186 -8.43 24.43 -11.08
N TYR A 187 -7.62 25.44 -10.85
CA TYR A 187 -7.38 26.52 -11.81
C TYR A 187 -6.81 25.99 -13.14
N ALA A 188 -5.81 25.11 -13.07
CA ALA A 188 -5.21 24.53 -14.26
C ALA A 188 -6.23 23.72 -15.06
N TRP A 189 -7.08 22.96 -14.37
CA TRP A 189 -8.17 22.21 -14.99
C TRP A 189 -9.21 23.13 -15.62
N LEU A 190 -9.66 24.17 -14.91
CA LEU A 190 -10.62 25.16 -15.41
C LEU A 190 -10.09 25.83 -16.68
N LYS A 191 -8.84 26.30 -16.65
CA LYS A 191 -8.18 26.90 -17.84
C LYS A 191 -8.15 25.95 -19.03
N SER A 192 -7.74 24.71 -18.80
CA SER A 192 -7.63 23.68 -19.87
C SER A 192 -9.00 23.33 -20.46
N ASN A 193 -10.08 23.45 -19.68
CA ASN A 193 -11.45 23.19 -20.11
C ASN A 193 -12.20 24.44 -20.59
N GLY A 194 -11.51 25.58 -20.77
CA GLY A 194 -12.06 26.79 -21.41
C GLY A 194 -12.92 27.67 -20.48
N TYR A 195 -12.85 27.48 -19.18
CA TYR A 195 -13.53 28.37 -18.22
C TYR A 195 -12.77 29.68 -18.04
N GLU A 196 -13.50 30.77 -17.93
CA GLU A 196 -12.93 32.04 -17.45
C GLU A 196 -12.68 31.95 -15.95
N THR A 197 -11.42 32.07 -15.55
CA THR A 197 -11.00 31.90 -14.16
C THR A 197 -9.77 32.72 -13.83
N LYS A 198 -9.63 33.12 -12.56
CA LYS A 198 -8.46 33.81 -12.02
C LYS A 198 -8.12 33.25 -10.66
N MET A 199 -6.82 33.28 -10.34
CA MET A 199 -6.32 33.01 -9.00
C MET A 199 -6.23 34.32 -8.18
N HIS A 200 -6.63 34.22 -6.92
CA HIS A 200 -6.60 35.35 -5.95
C HIS A 200 -5.69 34.96 -4.79
N ARG A 201 -4.48 35.48 -4.79
CA ARG A 201 -3.56 35.34 -3.68
C ARG A 201 -3.58 36.59 -2.83
N PRO A 202 -3.95 36.55 -1.53
CA PRO A 202 -3.90 37.70 -0.66
C PRO A 202 -2.51 38.32 -0.65
N ASP A 203 -2.43 39.64 -0.80
CA ASP A 203 -1.14 40.34 -0.78
C ASP A 203 -0.61 40.56 0.64
N CYS A 204 0.68 40.88 0.76
CA CYS A 204 1.33 41.17 2.02
C CYS A 204 1.58 42.71 2.21
N SER A 205 0.92 43.57 1.44
CA SER A 205 1.16 45.02 1.46
C SER A 205 0.87 45.68 2.81
N LYS A 206 0.01 45.07 3.62
CA LYS A 206 -0.31 45.49 4.96
C LYS A 206 0.80 45.17 5.99
N PHE A 207 1.74 44.29 5.67
CA PHE A 207 2.83 43.96 6.58
C PHE A 207 3.72 45.18 6.81
N LYS A 208 3.89 45.56 8.05
CA LYS A 208 4.78 46.64 8.47
C LYS A 208 5.40 46.36 9.83
N VAL A 209 6.60 46.78 10.02
CA VAL A 209 7.29 46.76 11.32
C VAL A 209 6.86 48.00 12.12
N ASP A 210 6.22 47.75 13.27
CA ASP A 210 5.71 48.86 14.11
C ASP A 210 6.80 49.45 15.01
N ASN A 211 7.70 48.57 15.50
CA ASN A 211 8.83 48.97 16.33
C ASN A 211 9.97 47.94 16.23
N ARG A 212 11.07 48.10 16.98
CA ARG A 212 12.21 47.16 17.04
C ARG A 212 12.62 46.87 18.48
N ASN A 213 11.62 46.66 19.35
CA ASN A 213 11.83 46.51 20.79
C ASN A 213 12.14 45.05 21.21
N LEU A 214 11.90 44.10 20.33
CA LEU A 214 12.09 42.64 20.63
C LEU A 214 12.87 41.94 19.50
N PRO A 215 14.15 42.27 19.30
CA PRO A 215 14.97 41.59 18.31
C PRO A 215 15.28 40.17 18.76
N VAL A 216 15.17 39.19 17.83
CA VAL A 216 15.53 37.77 18.03
C VAL A 216 16.55 37.36 16.98
N ASN A 217 17.67 36.82 17.42
CA ASN A 217 18.72 36.34 16.54
C ASN A 217 18.52 34.85 16.22
N VAL A 218 18.81 34.43 15.00
CA VAL A 218 18.70 33.02 14.56
C VAL A 218 20.06 32.51 14.12
N THR A 219 20.40 31.32 14.58
CA THR A 219 21.58 30.57 14.14
C THR A 219 21.18 29.15 13.72
N ILE A 220 21.54 28.75 12.51
CA ILE A 220 21.37 27.36 12.03
C ILE A 220 22.73 26.69 12.13
N GLU A 221 22.89 25.77 13.11
CA GLU A 221 24.11 24.98 13.26
C GLU A 221 24.09 23.75 12.33
N ASN A 222 22.94 23.14 12.11
CA ASN A 222 22.78 21.99 11.22
C ASN A 222 22.05 22.41 9.91
N GLN A 223 22.81 22.83 8.92
CA GLN A 223 22.31 23.28 7.63
C GLN A 223 21.83 22.13 6.73
N ASP A 224 22.20 20.89 7.00
CA ASP A 224 21.67 19.74 6.27
C ASP A 224 20.23 19.45 6.67
N ALA A 225 19.90 19.61 7.93
CA ALA A 225 18.57 19.36 8.47
C ALA A 225 17.62 20.56 8.35
N CYS A 226 18.15 21.79 8.46
CA CYS A 226 17.38 23.02 8.30
C CYS A 226 18.01 23.88 7.20
N LYS A 227 17.33 23.99 6.06
CA LYS A 227 17.84 24.77 4.92
C LYS A 227 17.45 26.25 4.99
N ARG A 228 16.32 26.58 5.62
CA ARG A 228 15.85 27.95 5.79
C ARG A 228 15.08 28.08 7.11
N TYR A 229 15.33 29.17 7.83
CA TYR A 229 14.60 29.49 9.04
C TYR A 229 14.30 30.97 9.06
N ALA A 230 13.03 31.33 9.13
CA ALA A 230 12.58 32.69 9.25
C ALA A 230 11.74 32.88 10.51
N CYS A 231 11.88 34.05 11.15
CA CYS A 231 11.04 34.40 12.28
C CYS A 231 10.77 35.90 12.35
N VAL A 232 9.73 36.25 13.11
CA VAL A 232 9.37 37.61 13.43
C VAL A 232 8.79 37.68 14.84
N SER A 233 9.15 38.70 15.63
CA SER A 233 8.58 38.92 16.96
C SER A 233 7.41 39.88 16.89
N ILE A 234 6.39 39.62 17.70
CA ILE A 234 5.19 40.44 17.82
C ILE A 234 4.93 40.70 19.32
N THR A 235 4.82 41.93 19.72
CA THR A 235 4.56 42.33 21.11
C THR A 235 3.13 42.82 21.31
N ASP A 236 2.71 42.93 22.55
CA ASP A 236 1.40 43.45 22.97
C ASP A 236 0.21 42.62 22.44
N CYS A 237 0.42 41.34 22.19
CA CYS A 237 -0.65 40.44 21.78
C CYS A 237 -1.68 40.20 22.88
N ASN A 238 -2.96 40.24 22.52
CA ASN A 238 -4.05 39.82 23.38
C ASN A 238 -4.53 38.45 22.93
N VAL A 239 -4.04 37.41 23.62
CA VAL A 239 -4.48 36.03 23.37
C VAL A 239 -5.90 35.84 23.90
N LYS A 240 -6.81 35.51 23.01
CA LYS A 240 -8.25 35.35 23.29
C LYS A 240 -8.87 34.37 22.31
N GLU A 241 -10.15 34.11 22.48
CA GLU A 241 -10.93 33.31 21.53
C GLU A 241 -10.87 33.89 20.11
N SER A 242 -10.78 33.06 19.13
CA SER A 242 -10.74 33.42 17.71
C SER A 242 -12.07 34.01 17.24
N PRO A 243 -12.09 34.93 16.26
CA PRO A 243 -13.32 35.44 15.67
C PRO A 243 -14.06 34.31 14.91
N ASP A 244 -15.36 34.47 14.77
CA ASP A 244 -16.25 33.43 14.24
C ASP A 244 -15.89 32.93 12.84
N TRP A 245 -15.45 33.84 11.96
CA TRP A 245 -15.03 33.45 10.61
C TRP A 245 -13.84 32.51 10.64
N LEU A 246 -12.88 32.66 11.55
CA LEU A 246 -11.70 31.83 11.67
C LEU A 246 -12.08 30.48 12.29
N LYS A 247 -12.89 30.51 13.35
CA LYS A 247 -13.45 29.30 13.96
C LYS A 247 -14.24 28.48 12.95
N LYS A 248 -15.13 29.09 12.18
CA LYS A 248 -15.92 28.41 11.14
C LYS A 248 -15.03 27.70 10.12
N LYS A 249 -14.03 28.40 9.56
CA LYS A 249 -13.11 27.81 8.57
C LYS A 249 -12.39 26.58 9.13
N LEU A 250 -11.84 26.68 10.34
CA LEU A 250 -11.13 25.58 10.98
C LEU A 250 -12.07 24.40 11.32
N THR A 251 -13.23 24.70 11.89
CA THR A 251 -14.22 23.67 12.26
C THR A 251 -14.76 22.94 11.02
N THR A 252 -15.02 23.65 9.92
CA THR A 252 -15.47 23.04 8.67
C THR A 252 -14.53 21.96 8.17
N ILE A 253 -13.22 22.14 8.35
CA ILE A 253 -12.20 21.16 7.94
C ILE A 253 -11.82 20.17 9.05
N GLY A 254 -12.56 20.18 10.18
CA GLY A 254 -12.38 19.25 11.29
C GLY A 254 -11.34 19.65 12.32
N LEU A 255 -10.80 20.87 12.28
CA LEU A 255 -9.87 21.38 13.29
C LEU A 255 -10.62 22.07 14.44
N ARG A 256 -10.21 21.75 15.67
CA ARG A 256 -10.75 22.39 16.86
C ARG A 256 -10.07 23.73 17.13
N PRO A 257 -10.79 24.85 17.19
CA PRO A 257 -10.24 26.13 17.59
C PRO A 257 -9.70 26.12 19.04
N ILE A 258 -8.61 26.81 19.28
CA ILE A 258 -7.93 26.89 20.59
C ILE A 258 -7.89 28.34 21.09
N ASN A 259 -7.15 29.20 20.40
CA ASN A 259 -7.09 30.63 20.62
C ASN A 259 -6.62 31.33 19.33
N ASN A 260 -6.78 32.66 19.26
CA ASN A 260 -6.51 33.41 18.05
C ASN A 260 -5.08 33.27 17.50
N ILE A 261 -4.06 33.08 18.33
CA ILE A 261 -2.67 32.92 17.88
C ILE A 261 -2.44 31.51 17.28
N VAL A 262 -2.83 30.47 18.01
CA VAL A 262 -2.69 29.05 17.53
C VAL A 262 -3.55 28.82 16.30
N ASP A 263 -4.76 29.35 16.28
CA ASP A 263 -5.69 29.22 15.17
C ASP A 263 -5.19 29.93 13.90
N ILE A 264 -4.49 31.06 14.04
CA ILE A 264 -3.79 31.72 12.92
C ILE A 264 -2.72 30.80 12.34
N THR A 265 -1.90 30.13 13.16
CA THR A 265 -0.88 29.20 12.64
C THR A 265 -1.49 28.02 11.92
N ASN A 266 -2.57 27.44 12.46
CA ASN A 266 -3.33 26.37 11.82
C ASN A 266 -4.00 26.83 10.52
N TYR A 267 -4.60 28.02 10.52
CA TYR A 267 -5.20 28.60 9.32
C TYR A 267 -4.16 28.77 8.20
N ILE A 268 -3.00 29.35 8.48
CA ILE A 268 -1.93 29.54 7.48
C ILE A 268 -1.42 28.20 6.95
N MET A 269 -1.25 27.20 7.81
CA MET A 269 -0.84 25.86 7.40
C MET A 269 -1.86 25.23 6.44
N MET A 270 -3.16 25.30 6.76
CA MET A 270 -4.23 24.74 5.91
C MET A 270 -4.49 25.60 4.67
N ALA A 271 -4.22 26.90 4.73
CA ALA A 271 -4.34 27.82 3.62
C ALA A 271 -3.25 27.60 2.56
N TYR A 272 -1.98 27.57 2.99
CA TYR A 272 -0.82 27.66 2.09
C TYR A 272 0.15 26.49 2.17
N GLY A 273 -0.09 25.51 3.05
CA GLY A 273 0.76 24.33 3.21
C GLY A 273 2.07 24.57 3.98
N GLN A 274 2.25 25.74 4.56
CA GLN A 274 3.41 26.10 5.38
C GLN A 274 3.07 25.96 6.86
N PRO A 275 3.59 24.92 7.55
CA PRO A 275 3.46 24.86 9.00
C PRO A 275 4.21 26.01 9.67
N LEU A 276 3.57 26.64 10.62
CA LEU A 276 4.14 27.67 11.47
C LEU A 276 4.15 27.21 12.93
N HIS A 277 5.12 27.72 13.69
CA HIS A 277 5.11 27.58 15.13
C HIS A 277 5.13 28.95 15.80
N CYS A 278 4.54 29.04 16.99
CA CYS A 278 4.51 30.24 17.76
C CYS A 278 5.07 29.97 19.16
N PHE A 279 6.18 30.62 19.49
CA PHE A 279 6.78 30.59 20.81
C PHE A 279 6.33 31.79 21.65
N ASP A 280 6.13 31.55 22.95
CA ASP A 280 6.12 32.66 23.92
C ASP A 280 7.51 33.30 23.94
N ALA A 281 7.58 34.58 23.61
CA ALA A 281 8.85 35.28 23.45
C ALA A 281 9.62 35.42 24.78
N ASP A 282 8.91 35.42 25.90
CA ASP A 282 9.53 35.51 27.24
C ASP A 282 10.25 34.21 27.61
N MET A 283 9.90 33.10 26.92
CA MET A 283 10.57 31.80 27.05
C MET A 283 11.75 31.64 26.09
N VAL A 284 11.93 32.55 25.13
CA VAL A 284 13.08 32.57 24.23
C VAL A 284 14.26 33.22 24.93
N LYS A 285 14.89 32.46 25.85
CA LYS A 285 16.03 32.95 26.64
C LYS A 285 17.15 33.46 25.76
N GLY A 286 17.72 34.57 26.13
CA GLY A 286 18.81 35.22 25.40
C GLY A 286 18.36 35.90 24.11
N HIS A 287 17.05 35.96 23.80
CA HIS A 287 16.51 36.46 22.53
C HIS A 287 17.21 35.80 21.33
N GLN A 288 17.47 34.50 21.47
CA GLN A 288 18.20 33.72 20.48
C GLN A 288 17.48 32.42 20.19
N ILE A 289 17.42 32.04 18.90
CA ILE A 289 16.99 30.78 18.42
C ILE A 289 18.18 30.04 17.78
N VAL A 290 18.46 28.84 18.23
CA VAL A 290 19.52 27.98 17.70
C VAL A 290 18.92 26.68 17.19
N VAL A 291 19.03 26.44 15.89
CA VAL A 291 18.53 25.22 15.25
C VAL A 291 19.68 24.22 15.14
N LYS A 292 19.64 23.17 15.97
CA LYS A 292 20.74 22.19 16.13
C LYS A 292 20.24 20.82 16.52
N THR A 293 21.13 19.81 16.46
CA THR A 293 20.89 18.51 17.08
C THR A 293 21.32 18.54 18.55
N MET A 294 20.67 17.70 19.36
CA MET A 294 20.98 17.59 20.80
C MET A 294 21.79 16.31 21.06
N PRO A 295 22.53 16.23 22.17
CA PRO A 295 23.15 14.97 22.59
C PRO A 295 22.14 13.86 22.75
N ASP A 296 22.55 12.61 22.42
CA ASP A 296 21.70 11.44 22.55
C ASP A 296 21.21 11.24 24.00
N GLY A 297 19.91 10.95 24.15
CA GLY A 297 19.28 10.78 25.46
C GLY A 297 18.84 12.08 26.15
N THR A 298 18.97 13.25 25.51
CA THR A 298 18.51 14.53 26.07
C THR A 298 17.01 14.45 26.39
N PRO A 299 16.57 14.73 27.65
CA PRO A 299 15.15 14.69 27.99
C PRO A 299 14.42 15.87 27.38
N PHE A 300 13.21 15.62 26.87
CA PHE A 300 12.36 16.62 26.27
C PHE A 300 10.88 16.31 26.55
N GLN A 301 10.13 17.29 27.05
CA GLN A 301 8.70 17.14 27.30
C GLN A 301 7.90 17.89 26.24
N THR A 302 7.05 17.14 25.51
CA THR A 302 6.15 17.69 24.48
C THR A 302 4.93 18.40 25.07
N LEU A 303 4.21 19.19 24.24
CA LEU A 303 3.02 19.97 24.65
C LEU A 303 1.91 19.13 25.29
N ASP A 304 1.79 17.85 24.88
CA ASP A 304 0.87 16.88 25.48
C ASP A 304 1.32 16.30 26.83
N GLY A 305 2.51 16.74 27.29
CA GLY A 305 3.09 16.34 28.57
C GLY A 305 3.85 15.03 28.57
N VAL A 306 4.02 14.38 27.40
CA VAL A 306 4.78 13.13 27.26
C VAL A 306 6.29 13.43 27.27
N GLU A 307 7.05 12.61 27.99
CA GLU A 307 8.51 12.70 28.02
C GLU A 307 9.13 11.83 26.90
N HIS A 308 10.02 12.45 26.14
CA HIS A 308 10.82 11.81 25.10
C HIS A 308 12.30 11.94 25.39
N LYS A 309 13.11 11.04 24.83
CA LYS A 309 14.56 11.14 24.82
C LYS A 309 15.02 11.44 23.40
N LEU A 310 15.56 12.62 23.18
CA LEU A 310 16.05 13.03 21.86
C LEU A 310 17.26 12.19 21.47
N SER A 311 17.41 11.95 20.19
CA SER A 311 18.59 11.35 19.57
C SER A 311 19.52 12.46 19.05
N ASP A 312 20.80 12.16 18.89
CA ASP A 312 21.78 13.00 18.19
C ASP A 312 21.42 13.25 16.71
N ARG A 313 20.38 12.57 16.22
CA ARG A 313 19.80 12.72 14.87
C ARG A 313 18.43 13.41 14.86
N ASP A 314 18.00 13.98 15.97
CA ASP A 314 16.80 14.80 16.05
C ASP A 314 17.18 16.25 16.00
N LEU A 315 16.56 16.98 15.07
CA LEU A 315 16.71 18.43 15.00
C LEU A 315 15.85 19.07 16.06
N ALA A 316 16.43 19.97 16.84
CA ALA A 316 15.72 20.75 17.85
C ALA A 316 15.85 22.24 17.57
N ILE A 317 14.81 22.99 17.90
CA ILE A 317 14.83 24.43 17.98
C ILE A 317 15.05 24.76 19.44
N CYS A 318 16.16 25.44 19.73
CA CYS A 318 16.61 25.75 21.08
C CYS A 318 16.61 27.27 21.31
N ASN A 319 16.42 27.69 22.55
CA ASN A 319 16.84 29.04 23.00
C ASN A 319 18.33 28.99 23.39
N ALA A 320 18.83 29.96 24.12
CA ALA A 320 20.24 30.00 24.53
C ALA A 320 20.63 28.87 25.50
N GLU A 321 19.67 28.22 26.17
CA GLU A 321 19.89 27.23 27.23
C GLU A 321 19.30 25.86 26.88
N ASP A 322 18.03 25.81 26.48
CA ASP A 322 17.23 24.60 26.43
C ASP A 322 16.59 24.36 25.05
N PRO A 323 16.25 23.07 24.68
CA PRO A 323 15.43 22.78 23.55
C PRO A 323 13.96 23.19 23.78
N MET A 324 13.35 23.86 22.82
CA MET A 324 11.99 24.37 22.88
C MET A 324 11.01 23.56 22.00
N CYS A 325 11.52 22.94 20.92
CA CYS A 325 10.69 22.21 19.97
C CYS A 325 11.50 21.10 19.27
N ILE A 326 10.89 19.96 19.03
CA ILE A 326 11.40 19.00 18.03
C ILE A 326 11.03 19.57 16.67
N ALA A 327 12.02 20.10 15.95
CA ALA A 327 11.83 20.88 14.74
C ALA A 327 10.90 20.21 13.72
N GLY A 328 9.83 20.89 13.34
CA GLY A 328 8.85 20.41 12.38
C GLY A 328 8.03 19.19 12.81
N VAL A 329 8.15 18.73 14.05
CA VAL A 329 7.43 17.55 14.58
C VAL A 329 6.49 17.96 15.70
N PHE A 330 7.02 18.45 16.84
CA PHE A 330 6.18 18.73 17.99
C PHE A 330 6.79 19.81 18.92
N GLY A 331 5.95 20.76 19.36
CA GLY A 331 6.35 21.80 20.31
C GLY A 331 6.61 21.27 21.73
N GLY A 332 7.47 21.94 22.47
CA GLY A 332 7.75 21.67 23.87
C GLY A 332 6.79 22.38 24.82
N LYS A 333 6.50 21.76 25.95
CA LYS A 333 5.55 22.26 26.95
C LYS A 333 5.95 23.63 27.56
N GLY A 334 7.25 23.92 27.64
CA GLY A 334 7.74 25.16 28.28
C GLY A 334 7.76 26.40 27.42
N SER A 335 7.47 26.28 26.09
CA SER A 335 7.62 27.39 25.14
C SER A 335 6.36 27.69 24.32
N GLY A 336 5.25 27.01 24.63
CA GLY A 336 3.96 27.26 23.97
C GLY A 336 3.28 28.57 24.33
N THR A 337 2.28 28.95 23.56
CA THR A 337 1.49 30.17 23.72
C THR A 337 0.26 29.86 24.60
N TYR A 338 0.10 30.66 25.66
CA TYR A 338 -1.00 30.54 26.62
C TYR A 338 -1.79 31.85 26.70
N GLU A 339 -2.90 31.89 27.41
CA GLU A 339 -3.74 33.10 27.59
C GLU A 339 -2.97 34.26 28.23
N THR A 340 -1.92 33.98 29.02
CA THR A 340 -1.07 34.97 29.68
C THR A 340 0.01 35.53 28.77
N THR A 341 0.27 34.90 27.61
CA THR A 341 1.33 35.31 26.68
C THR A 341 1.01 36.72 26.10
N LYS A 342 1.98 37.61 26.12
CA LYS A 342 1.87 38.96 25.57
C LYS A 342 2.77 39.21 24.37
N ASN A 343 3.89 38.51 24.33
CA ASN A 343 4.87 38.63 23.28
C ASN A 343 5.11 37.30 22.64
N VAL A 344 5.13 37.25 21.32
CA VAL A 344 5.29 35.99 20.59
C VAL A 344 6.40 36.08 19.56
N VAL A 345 7.01 34.93 19.25
CA VAL A 345 7.89 34.74 18.11
C VAL A 345 7.25 33.74 17.17
N LEU A 346 6.87 34.22 15.99
CA LEU A 346 6.39 33.36 14.90
C LEU A 346 7.57 32.79 14.15
N GLU A 347 7.52 31.48 13.91
CA GLU A 347 8.46 30.70 13.12
C GLU A 347 7.84 30.28 11.79
N SER A 348 8.63 30.39 10.72
CA SER A 348 8.35 29.76 9.42
C SER A 348 9.65 29.23 8.86
N ALA A 349 9.76 27.89 8.70
CA ALA A 349 11.02 27.26 8.34
C ALA A 349 10.85 26.24 7.20
N TYR A 350 11.97 25.84 6.58
CA TYR A 350 12.07 24.69 5.69
C TYR A 350 13.04 23.68 6.29
N PHE A 351 12.50 22.57 6.74
CA PHE A 351 13.28 21.43 7.26
C PHE A 351 13.40 20.34 6.20
N HIS A 352 14.52 19.64 6.20
CA HIS A 352 14.76 18.55 5.25
C HIS A 352 13.82 17.36 5.50
N PRO A 353 13.03 16.93 4.51
CA PRO A 353 11.97 15.93 4.68
C PRO A 353 12.40 14.64 5.37
N THR A 354 13.60 14.12 5.02
CA THR A 354 14.10 12.85 5.58
C THR A 354 14.41 12.96 7.08
N TRP A 355 14.90 14.14 7.54
CA TRP A 355 15.16 14.36 8.95
C TRP A 355 13.88 14.34 9.76
N ILE A 356 12.86 15.08 9.31
CA ILE A 356 11.56 15.14 9.96
C ILE A 356 10.89 13.75 10.01
N ARG A 357 10.87 13.04 8.88
CA ARG A 357 10.31 11.70 8.82
C ARG A 357 10.98 10.71 9.77
N LYS A 358 12.30 10.76 9.90
CA LYS A 358 13.05 9.89 10.82
C LYS A 358 12.77 10.23 12.28
N SER A 359 12.72 11.51 12.63
CA SER A 359 12.41 11.97 13.99
C SER A 359 10.96 11.65 14.38
N ALA A 360 9.98 11.97 13.53
CA ALA A 360 8.58 11.66 13.75
C ALA A 360 8.36 10.16 14.00
N ARG A 361 8.95 9.29 13.18
CA ARG A 361 8.87 7.84 13.34
C ARG A 361 9.57 7.33 14.60
N ARG A 362 10.73 7.89 14.96
CA ARG A 362 11.49 7.49 16.15
C ARG A 362 10.69 7.74 17.41
N HIS A 363 9.98 8.84 17.48
CA HIS A 363 9.19 9.23 18.65
C HIS A 363 7.72 8.77 18.56
N GLY A 364 7.30 8.16 17.44
CA GLY A 364 5.90 7.76 17.24
C GLY A 364 4.94 8.95 17.14
N LEU A 365 5.44 10.12 16.75
CA LEU A 365 4.70 11.38 16.64
C LEU A 365 4.25 11.62 15.19
N SER A 366 2.96 11.86 15.00
CA SER A 366 2.39 12.22 13.70
C SER A 366 1.52 13.45 13.88
N THR A 367 1.91 14.56 13.26
CA THR A 367 1.19 15.84 13.32
C THR A 367 0.96 16.37 11.91
N ASP A 368 0.00 17.30 11.75
CA ASP A 368 -0.23 17.97 10.49
C ASP A 368 1.02 18.72 9.96
N ALA A 369 1.85 19.21 10.85
CA ALA A 369 3.12 19.84 10.51
C ALA A 369 4.13 18.81 10.02
N SER A 370 4.37 17.72 10.78
CA SER A 370 5.31 16.67 10.39
C SER A 370 4.91 15.99 9.08
N PHE A 371 3.61 15.78 8.87
CA PHE A 371 3.06 15.22 7.65
C PHE A 371 3.38 16.05 6.40
N ARG A 372 3.39 17.37 6.51
CA ARG A 372 3.77 18.29 5.44
C ARG A 372 5.28 18.34 5.25
N PHE A 373 6.04 18.59 6.31
CA PHE A 373 7.50 18.66 6.24
C PHE A 373 8.14 17.38 5.70
N GLU A 374 7.66 16.19 6.12
CA GLU A 374 8.25 14.93 5.68
C GLU A 374 8.02 14.62 4.19
N ARG A 375 7.07 15.30 3.55
CA ARG A 375 6.78 15.18 2.12
C ARG A 375 7.43 16.28 1.30
N GLY A 376 7.85 17.35 1.96
CA GLY A 376 8.42 18.55 1.34
C GLY A 376 7.39 19.67 1.22
N ILE A 377 7.82 20.88 1.55
CA ILE A 377 7.02 22.10 1.46
C ILE A 377 7.70 23.06 0.49
N ASP A 378 7.06 24.20 0.19
CA ASP A 378 7.64 25.26 -0.63
C ASP A 378 8.71 26.06 0.13
N PRO A 379 10.01 25.93 -0.20
CA PRO A 379 11.04 26.74 0.47
C PRO A 379 10.90 28.24 0.20
N ASN A 380 10.20 28.63 -0.87
CA ASN A 380 9.97 30.03 -1.23
C ASN A 380 8.70 30.59 -0.59
N GLY A 381 7.82 29.74 -0.08
CA GLY A 381 6.57 30.12 0.59
C GLY A 381 6.76 30.63 2.04
N THR A 382 7.90 30.36 2.67
CA THR A 382 8.16 30.63 4.09
C THR A 382 7.92 32.08 4.49
N ILE A 383 8.45 33.04 3.75
CA ILE A 383 8.30 34.50 4.07
C ILE A 383 6.87 34.98 3.85
N TYR A 384 6.24 34.54 2.76
CA TYR A 384 4.86 34.87 2.49
C TYR A 384 3.92 34.42 3.62
N ALA A 385 4.05 33.15 4.04
CA ALA A 385 3.25 32.60 5.14
C ALA A 385 3.49 33.35 6.46
N LEU A 386 4.75 33.69 6.76
CA LEU A 386 5.12 34.41 7.95
C LEU A 386 4.50 35.84 7.96
N GLN A 387 4.52 36.53 6.82
CA GLN A 387 3.92 37.86 6.68
C GLN A 387 2.39 37.80 6.84
N GLN A 388 1.72 36.85 6.22
CA GLN A 388 0.28 36.66 6.37
C GLN A 388 -0.11 36.36 7.84
N ALA A 389 0.66 35.49 8.53
CA ALA A 389 0.44 35.23 9.95
C ALA A 389 0.64 36.49 10.82
N ALA A 390 1.68 37.24 10.54
CA ALA A 390 1.96 38.49 11.28
C ALA A 390 0.85 39.56 11.08
N ILE A 391 0.35 39.71 9.85
CA ILE A 391 -0.79 40.62 9.56
C ILE A 391 -2.02 40.18 10.36
N LEU A 392 -2.33 38.86 10.36
CA LEU A 392 -3.47 38.34 11.14
C LEU A 392 -3.27 38.51 12.63
N CYS A 393 -2.06 38.38 13.17
CA CYS A 393 -1.77 38.68 14.58
C CYS A 393 -1.98 40.15 14.91
N GLN A 394 -1.61 41.06 14.01
CA GLN A 394 -1.91 42.49 14.17
C GLN A 394 -3.43 42.75 14.18
N GLU A 395 -4.16 42.16 13.24
CA GLU A 395 -5.61 42.38 13.08
C GLU A 395 -6.43 41.72 14.20
N LEU A 396 -6.11 40.49 14.59
CA LEU A 396 -6.94 39.68 15.49
C LEU A 396 -6.49 39.68 16.94
N ALA A 397 -5.19 39.89 17.20
CA ALA A 397 -4.63 39.96 18.54
C ALA A 397 -4.20 41.38 18.96
N GLY A 398 -4.27 42.35 18.06
CA GLY A 398 -3.80 43.74 18.34
C GLY A 398 -2.29 43.84 18.50
N GLY A 399 -1.56 42.78 18.09
CA GLY A 399 -0.11 42.70 18.22
C GLY A 399 0.64 43.77 17.40
N LYS A 400 1.87 44.06 17.79
CA LYS A 400 2.78 45.00 17.09
C LYS A 400 4.00 44.25 16.61
N VAL A 401 4.27 44.24 15.31
CA VAL A 401 5.49 43.65 14.76
C VAL A 401 6.70 44.40 15.29
N SER A 402 7.56 43.68 16.01
CA SER A 402 8.59 44.30 16.88
C SER A 402 10.03 43.98 16.49
N MET A 403 10.24 43.51 15.27
CA MET A 403 11.53 43.35 14.59
C MET A 403 11.33 43.26 13.08
N ASP A 404 12.40 43.49 12.31
CA ASP A 404 12.43 43.11 10.91
C ASP A 404 12.42 41.57 10.80
N ILE A 405 11.86 41.01 9.72
CA ILE A 405 11.91 39.54 9.51
C ILE A 405 13.37 39.11 9.51
N CYS A 406 13.71 38.21 10.42
CA CYS A 406 14.97 37.49 10.39
C CYS A 406 14.80 36.27 9.46
N ASP A 407 15.51 36.23 8.34
CA ASP A 407 15.48 35.13 7.35
C ASP A 407 16.90 34.61 7.16
N VAL A 408 17.17 33.45 7.67
CA VAL A 408 18.46 32.76 7.52
C VAL A 408 18.31 31.66 6.45
N TYR A 409 18.84 31.95 5.26
CA TYR A 409 18.81 31.05 4.10
C TYR A 409 20.21 30.96 3.48
N PRO A 410 21.12 30.15 4.07
CA PRO A 410 22.54 30.11 3.67
C PRO A 410 22.75 29.69 2.22
N GLU A 411 22.01 28.69 1.78
CA GLU A 411 22.10 28.15 0.42
C GLU A 411 20.70 28.10 -0.20
N PRO A 412 20.30 29.11 -0.99
CA PRO A 412 19.02 29.13 -1.66
C PRO A 412 18.83 27.92 -2.60
N MET A 413 17.74 27.21 -2.42
CA MET A 413 17.38 26.05 -3.25
C MET A 413 17.05 26.53 -4.67
N LYS A 414 17.68 25.89 -5.65
CA LYS A 414 17.43 26.21 -7.06
C LYS A 414 16.22 25.43 -7.56
N ASN A 415 15.39 26.11 -8.35
CA ASN A 415 14.31 25.44 -9.06
C ASN A 415 14.88 24.45 -10.10
N PRO A 416 14.36 23.25 -10.24
CA PRO A 416 14.72 22.33 -11.31
C PRO A 416 14.44 22.94 -12.68
N VAL A 417 15.31 22.68 -13.64
CA VAL A 417 15.12 23.07 -15.04
C VAL A 417 14.99 21.83 -15.89
N VAL A 418 13.88 21.70 -16.60
CA VAL A 418 13.55 20.54 -17.45
C VAL A 418 13.44 20.99 -18.90
N GLU A 419 14.16 20.30 -19.79
CA GLU A 419 14.00 20.43 -21.22
C GLU A 419 12.98 19.38 -21.71
N LEU A 420 11.85 19.85 -22.26
CA LEU A 420 10.73 19.03 -22.70
C LEU A 420 10.59 19.10 -24.21
N SER A 421 10.95 18.05 -24.92
CA SER A 421 10.72 17.93 -26.37
C SER A 421 9.25 17.60 -26.66
N TYR A 422 8.62 18.30 -27.59
CA TYR A 422 7.25 18.02 -28.03
C TYR A 422 7.14 16.60 -28.61
N LYS A 423 8.16 16.15 -29.34
CA LYS A 423 8.20 14.78 -29.84
C LYS A 423 8.15 13.75 -28.69
N TYR A 424 8.88 14.01 -27.61
CA TYR A 424 8.87 13.12 -26.44
C TYR A 424 7.49 13.05 -25.78
N VAL A 425 6.79 14.20 -25.67
CA VAL A 425 5.40 14.24 -25.18
C VAL A 425 4.51 13.36 -26.05
N HIS A 426 4.56 13.56 -27.38
CA HIS A 426 3.70 12.83 -28.32
C HIS A 426 4.00 11.33 -28.33
N ASP A 427 5.29 10.96 -28.31
CA ASP A 427 5.71 9.55 -28.30
C ASP A 427 5.26 8.82 -27.01
N LEU A 428 5.32 9.51 -25.85
CA LEU A 428 4.95 8.92 -24.58
C LEU A 428 3.43 8.87 -24.39
N VAL A 429 2.71 9.92 -24.80
CA VAL A 429 1.24 10.00 -24.70
C VAL A 429 0.56 9.12 -25.75
N GLY A 430 1.17 8.95 -26.92
CA GLY A 430 0.61 8.25 -28.07
C GLY A 430 -0.41 9.09 -28.86
N LYS A 431 -0.48 10.39 -28.58
CA LYS A 431 -1.37 11.35 -29.23
C LYS A 431 -0.66 12.69 -29.45
N GLU A 432 -0.91 13.34 -30.57
CA GLU A 432 -0.45 14.70 -30.79
C GLU A 432 -1.34 15.68 -30.00
N ILE A 433 -0.72 16.41 -29.07
CA ILE A 433 -1.33 17.51 -28.32
C ILE A 433 -0.77 18.83 -28.90
N PRO A 434 -1.60 19.83 -29.21
CA PRO A 434 -1.11 21.11 -29.75
C PRO A 434 -0.07 21.73 -28.81
N HIS A 435 1.02 22.25 -29.36
CA HIS A 435 2.11 22.89 -28.59
C HIS A 435 1.60 24.02 -27.69
N THR A 436 0.62 24.79 -28.16
CA THR A 436 -0.03 25.86 -27.37
C THR A 436 -0.78 25.32 -26.17
N THR A 437 -1.41 24.13 -26.30
CA THR A 437 -2.07 23.46 -25.17
C THR A 437 -1.06 22.96 -24.16
N ILE A 438 0.01 22.30 -24.61
CA ILE A 438 1.11 21.84 -23.75
C ILE A 438 1.67 23.02 -22.94
N LYS A 439 2.04 24.11 -23.64
CA LYS A 439 2.56 25.31 -23.00
C LYS A 439 1.55 25.93 -22.02
N GLY A 440 0.30 26.09 -22.42
CA GLY A 440 -0.75 26.65 -21.57
C GLY A 440 -1.00 25.84 -20.30
N ILE A 441 -0.91 24.51 -20.38
CA ILE A 441 -1.00 23.64 -19.19
C ILE A 441 0.21 23.86 -18.27
N CYS A 442 1.44 23.86 -18.82
CA CYS A 442 2.64 24.09 -18.01
C CYS A 442 2.58 25.47 -17.30
N GLU A 443 2.20 26.53 -18.02
CA GLU A 443 2.05 27.87 -17.44
C GLU A 443 0.94 27.95 -16.39
N SER A 444 -0.17 27.23 -16.57
CA SER A 444 -1.27 27.17 -15.59
C SER A 444 -0.87 26.47 -14.29
N LEU A 445 0.12 25.57 -14.35
CA LEU A 445 0.75 24.89 -13.21
C LEU A 445 1.95 25.68 -12.65
N GLU A 446 2.07 26.97 -13.00
CA GLU A 446 3.15 27.87 -12.54
C GLU A 446 4.56 27.42 -13.00
N MET A 447 4.69 26.53 -13.99
CA MET A 447 5.97 26.23 -14.63
C MET A 447 6.37 27.38 -15.53
N LYS A 448 7.51 27.99 -15.26
CA LYS A 448 7.97 29.15 -16.00
C LYS A 448 8.69 28.73 -17.28
N VAL A 449 8.20 29.17 -18.44
CA VAL A 449 8.88 28.95 -19.72
C VAL A 449 10.10 29.87 -19.80
N LEU A 450 11.30 29.29 -19.73
CA LEU A 450 12.57 30.02 -19.86
C LEU A 450 12.94 30.19 -21.34
N ASN A 451 12.67 29.19 -22.17
CA ASN A 451 12.94 29.21 -23.61
C ASN A 451 11.91 28.35 -24.34
N GLU A 452 11.58 28.75 -25.56
CA GLU A 452 10.66 28.05 -26.46
C GLU A 452 11.27 27.97 -27.85
N THR A 453 11.28 26.78 -28.41
CA THR A 453 11.72 26.52 -29.81
C THR A 453 10.60 25.80 -30.53
N ALA A 454 10.75 25.56 -31.83
CA ALA A 454 9.80 24.75 -32.59
C ALA A 454 9.75 23.29 -32.14
N GLU A 455 10.77 22.81 -31.42
CA GLU A 455 10.92 21.39 -31.04
C GLU A 455 10.78 21.12 -29.55
N ALA A 456 10.99 22.12 -28.69
CA ALA A 456 11.06 21.93 -27.24
C ALA A 456 10.73 23.18 -26.43
N LEU A 457 10.33 22.96 -25.17
CA LEU A 457 10.23 23.92 -24.09
C LEU A 457 11.35 23.70 -23.07
N THR A 458 11.93 24.78 -22.57
CA THR A 458 12.77 24.74 -21.37
C THR A 458 11.96 25.33 -20.23
N LEU A 459 11.65 24.51 -19.21
CA LEU A 459 10.76 24.83 -18.11
C LEU A 459 11.54 24.94 -16.79
N GLU A 460 11.32 26.01 -16.05
CA GLU A 460 11.72 26.12 -14.64
C GLU A 460 10.56 25.65 -13.79
N ILE A 461 10.78 24.58 -13.02
CA ILE A 461 9.76 23.94 -12.20
C ILE A 461 9.72 24.59 -10.82
N PRO A 462 8.55 24.98 -10.30
CA PRO A 462 8.44 25.53 -8.95
C PRO A 462 8.98 24.57 -7.89
N ALA A 463 9.72 25.09 -6.91
CA ALA A 463 10.36 24.29 -5.86
C ALA A 463 9.40 23.47 -4.99
N TYR A 464 8.12 23.86 -4.91
CA TYR A 464 7.10 23.09 -4.20
C TYR A 464 6.69 21.78 -4.94
N ARG A 465 7.03 21.64 -6.24
CA ARG A 465 6.83 20.40 -6.99
C ARG A 465 8.05 19.50 -6.83
N VAL A 466 8.13 18.87 -5.66
CA VAL A 466 9.26 18.00 -5.27
C VAL A 466 9.37 16.74 -6.15
N ASP A 467 8.29 16.36 -6.79
CA ASP A 467 8.12 15.19 -7.64
C ASP A 467 8.49 15.43 -9.10
N VAL A 468 8.49 16.67 -9.58
CA VAL A 468 8.72 16.99 -10.99
C VAL A 468 10.19 17.34 -11.23
N GLN A 469 10.96 16.34 -11.63
CA GLN A 469 12.41 16.44 -11.84
C GLN A 469 12.86 16.09 -13.26
N ARG A 470 12.04 15.41 -14.03
CA ARG A 470 12.36 14.81 -15.32
C ARG A 470 11.30 15.15 -16.38
N PRO A 471 11.60 15.02 -17.67
CA PRO A 471 10.60 15.24 -18.74
C PRO A 471 9.33 14.38 -18.59
N CYS A 472 9.45 13.12 -18.16
CA CYS A 472 8.29 12.25 -17.95
C CYS A 472 7.36 12.74 -16.84
N ASP A 473 7.90 13.38 -15.81
CA ASP A 473 7.11 13.92 -14.70
C ASP A 473 6.29 15.13 -15.18
N VAL A 474 6.85 15.94 -16.10
CA VAL A 474 6.10 17.03 -16.76
C VAL A 474 5.01 16.49 -17.69
N VAL A 475 5.30 15.38 -18.39
CA VAL A 475 4.27 14.73 -19.25
C VAL A 475 3.11 14.20 -18.41
N GLU A 476 3.38 13.65 -17.22
CA GLU A 476 2.34 13.25 -16.27
C GLU A 476 1.42 14.43 -15.90
N ASP A 477 2.03 15.58 -15.57
CA ASP A 477 1.28 16.81 -15.27
C ASP A 477 0.47 17.31 -16.46
N ILE A 478 1.01 17.24 -17.67
CA ILE A 478 0.28 17.58 -18.88
C ILE A 478 -0.93 16.66 -19.05
N LEU A 479 -0.75 15.34 -18.88
CA LEU A 479 -1.82 14.36 -19.07
C LEU A 479 -2.95 14.48 -18.05
N ARG A 480 -2.63 14.68 -16.78
CA ARG A 480 -3.65 14.82 -15.74
C ARG A 480 -4.52 16.06 -15.92
N ILE A 481 -3.96 17.16 -16.46
CA ILE A 481 -4.72 18.40 -16.75
C ILE A 481 -5.42 18.31 -18.12
N TYR A 482 -4.75 17.73 -19.12
CA TYR A 482 -5.36 17.48 -20.44
C TYR A 482 -6.54 16.49 -20.34
N GLY A 483 -6.44 15.54 -19.40
CA GLY A 483 -7.40 14.47 -19.14
C GLY A 483 -7.02 13.18 -19.86
N TYR A 484 -6.78 12.13 -19.09
CA TYR A 484 -6.45 10.79 -19.60
C TYR A 484 -7.51 10.24 -20.56
N ASN A 485 -8.78 10.54 -20.29
CA ASN A 485 -9.90 10.09 -21.13
C ASN A 485 -9.95 10.76 -22.53
N ASN A 486 -9.18 11.82 -22.74
CA ASN A 486 -9.04 12.50 -24.03
C ASN A 486 -7.99 11.84 -24.93
N VAL A 487 -7.32 10.79 -24.45
CA VAL A 487 -6.38 9.97 -25.23
C VAL A 487 -7.11 8.72 -25.70
N GLU A 488 -7.22 8.56 -27.00
CA GLU A 488 -7.91 7.43 -27.62
C GLU A 488 -7.14 6.13 -27.40
N ILE A 489 -7.83 5.08 -27.00
CA ILE A 489 -7.27 3.73 -26.90
C ILE A 489 -7.15 3.17 -28.32
N PRO A 490 -5.93 2.82 -28.80
CA PRO A 490 -5.76 2.26 -30.13
C PRO A 490 -6.47 0.91 -30.25
N THR A 491 -7.23 0.72 -31.31
CA THR A 491 -7.91 -0.56 -31.59
C THR A 491 -6.99 -1.65 -32.08
N GLN A 492 -5.76 -1.29 -32.47
CA GLN A 492 -4.75 -2.22 -32.99
C GLN A 492 -3.38 -1.92 -32.38
N LEU A 493 -2.75 -2.92 -31.81
CA LEU A 493 -1.35 -2.87 -31.41
C LEU A 493 -0.48 -3.40 -32.56
N LYS A 494 0.37 -2.53 -33.14
CA LYS A 494 1.39 -2.94 -34.09
C LYS A 494 2.67 -3.22 -33.35
N SER A 495 3.00 -4.49 -33.18
CA SER A 495 4.26 -4.93 -32.56
C SER A 495 5.00 -5.88 -33.47
N SER A 496 6.31 -5.70 -33.61
CA SER A 496 7.18 -6.70 -34.23
C SER A 496 7.59 -7.70 -33.14
N LEU A 497 6.93 -8.83 -33.07
CA LEU A 497 7.24 -9.92 -32.15
C LEU A 497 8.42 -10.72 -32.70
N VAL A 498 9.65 -10.21 -32.59
CA VAL A 498 10.83 -10.85 -33.20
C VAL A 498 11.68 -11.59 -32.16
N ILE A 499 11.47 -11.43 -30.89
CA ILE A 499 12.43 -11.89 -29.89
C ILE A 499 11.90 -13.15 -29.20
N LYS A 500 12.61 -14.27 -29.44
CA LYS A 500 12.54 -15.48 -28.61
C LYS A 500 13.70 -15.44 -27.62
N GLY A 501 13.46 -14.95 -26.44
CA GLY A 501 14.44 -14.94 -25.36
C GLY A 501 14.52 -16.26 -24.59
N ASP A 502 15.53 -16.41 -23.75
CA ASP A 502 15.65 -17.53 -22.81
C ASP A 502 14.42 -17.62 -21.88
N GLU A 503 13.80 -16.51 -21.52
CA GLU A 503 12.58 -16.45 -20.68
C GLU A 503 11.34 -16.99 -21.42
N ASP A 504 11.17 -16.69 -22.71
CA ASP A 504 10.06 -17.22 -23.50
C ASP A 504 10.15 -18.73 -23.59
N GLN A 505 11.36 -19.27 -23.76
CA GLN A 505 11.59 -20.70 -23.79
C GLN A 505 11.30 -21.35 -22.42
N LYS A 506 11.68 -20.70 -21.34
CA LYS A 506 11.40 -21.13 -19.96
C LYS A 506 9.89 -21.24 -19.72
N HIS A 507 9.13 -20.20 -20.08
CA HIS A 507 7.68 -20.18 -19.95
C HIS A 507 7.00 -21.23 -20.84
N LYS A 508 7.43 -21.34 -22.10
CA LYS A 508 6.89 -22.34 -23.02
C LYS A 508 7.07 -23.77 -22.51
N LEU A 509 8.25 -24.09 -21.98
CA LEU A 509 8.50 -25.44 -21.46
C LEU A 509 7.77 -25.67 -20.12
N ALA A 510 7.67 -24.67 -19.25
CA ALA A 510 6.86 -24.78 -18.04
C ALA A 510 5.39 -25.04 -18.38
N ASN A 511 4.79 -24.30 -19.31
CA ASN A 511 3.43 -24.50 -19.78
C ASN A 511 3.24 -25.90 -20.41
N THR A 512 4.20 -26.35 -21.24
CA THR A 512 4.13 -27.69 -21.85
C THR A 512 4.11 -28.80 -20.80
N VAL A 513 4.88 -28.65 -19.71
CA VAL A 513 4.90 -29.60 -18.60
C VAL A 513 3.64 -29.46 -17.74
N SER A 514 3.16 -28.25 -17.50
CA SER A 514 1.90 -28.02 -16.77
C SER A 514 0.72 -28.66 -17.47
N GLU A 515 0.59 -28.50 -18.81
CA GLU A 515 -0.45 -29.16 -19.62
C GLU A 515 -0.37 -30.70 -19.53
N GLN A 516 0.85 -31.25 -19.55
CA GLN A 516 1.05 -32.67 -19.35
C GLN A 516 0.57 -33.13 -17.99
N LEU A 517 0.98 -32.42 -16.91
CA LEU A 517 0.61 -32.76 -15.53
C LEU A 517 -0.91 -32.66 -15.31
N VAL A 518 -1.55 -31.63 -15.85
CA VAL A 518 -3.02 -31.48 -15.82
C VAL A 518 -3.68 -32.66 -16.55
N GLY A 519 -3.16 -33.07 -17.71
CA GLY A 519 -3.63 -34.24 -18.44
C GLY A 519 -3.43 -35.54 -17.67
N GLU A 520 -2.47 -35.65 -16.77
CA GLU A 520 -2.19 -36.76 -15.86
C GLU A 520 -2.97 -36.67 -14.52
N GLY A 521 -3.85 -35.64 -14.37
CA GLY A 521 -4.76 -35.45 -13.22
C GLY A 521 -4.18 -34.63 -12.05
N PHE A 522 -3.13 -33.89 -12.29
CA PHE A 522 -2.60 -32.95 -11.29
C PHE A 522 -3.39 -31.63 -11.27
N ASN A 523 -3.45 -31.00 -10.10
CA ASN A 523 -3.91 -29.64 -9.93
C ASN A 523 -2.71 -28.74 -9.66
N GLU A 524 -2.66 -27.60 -10.34
CA GLU A 524 -1.69 -26.58 -10.06
C GLU A 524 -2.03 -25.87 -8.74
N ILE A 525 -1.03 -25.65 -7.90
CA ILE A 525 -1.14 -24.86 -6.69
C ILE A 525 -0.19 -23.69 -6.77
N LEU A 526 -0.53 -22.60 -6.08
CA LEU A 526 0.29 -21.40 -5.97
C LEU A 526 0.36 -20.97 -4.51
N ASN A 527 1.53 -21.18 -3.90
CA ASN A 527 1.77 -20.81 -2.51
C ASN A 527 2.58 -19.53 -2.39
N ASN A 528 2.43 -18.84 -1.27
CA ASN A 528 3.19 -17.62 -0.97
C ASN A 528 4.70 -17.93 -0.92
N SER A 529 5.51 -16.99 -1.43
CA SER A 529 6.97 -17.04 -1.29
C SER A 529 7.44 -16.75 0.14
N LEU A 530 6.62 -16.06 0.95
CA LEU A 530 6.85 -15.88 2.37
C LEU A 530 6.29 -17.07 3.15
N THR A 531 7.04 -17.54 4.15
CA THR A 531 6.70 -18.72 4.94
C THR A 531 7.21 -18.60 6.38
N LYS A 532 6.91 -19.62 7.18
CA LYS A 532 7.33 -19.69 8.59
C LYS A 532 8.80 -20.06 8.73
N GLY A 533 9.59 -19.23 9.37
CA GLY A 533 10.98 -19.54 9.71
C GLY A 533 11.11 -20.80 10.57
N ALA A 534 10.12 -21.08 11.42
CA ALA A 534 10.08 -22.27 12.26
C ALA A 534 10.17 -23.60 11.49
N TYR A 535 9.77 -23.64 10.22
CA TYR A 535 9.92 -24.86 9.40
C TYR A 535 11.39 -25.24 9.15
N TYR A 536 12.28 -24.26 9.20
CA TYR A 536 13.69 -24.45 8.89
C TYR A 536 14.57 -24.69 10.13
N SER A 537 14.04 -24.50 11.34
CA SER A 537 14.81 -24.64 12.60
C SER A 537 15.15 -26.08 12.95
N GLU A 538 14.39 -27.07 12.42
CA GLU A 538 14.53 -28.48 12.76
C GLU A 538 15.13 -29.34 11.63
N HIS A 539 15.54 -28.73 10.52
CA HIS A 539 16.00 -29.46 9.32
C HIS A 539 17.41 -29.03 8.92
N ASN A 540 18.28 -30.01 8.69
CA ASN A 540 19.64 -29.79 8.22
C ASN A 540 19.72 -29.55 6.70
N THR A 541 18.77 -30.10 5.95
CA THR A 541 18.71 -29.97 4.47
C THR A 541 18.47 -28.52 4.06
N TYR A 542 17.62 -27.81 4.81
CA TYR A 542 17.29 -26.39 4.61
C TYR A 542 17.57 -25.62 5.90
N PRO A 543 18.84 -25.25 6.18
CA PRO A 543 19.19 -24.58 7.44
C PRO A 543 18.53 -23.20 7.59
N GLU A 544 18.07 -22.87 8.80
CA GLU A 544 17.51 -21.55 9.10
C GLU A 544 18.50 -20.40 8.81
N ALA A 545 19.81 -20.64 8.96
CA ALA A 545 20.86 -19.67 8.64
C ALA A 545 20.85 -19.23 7.18
N ASN A 546 20.31 -20.08 6.28
CA ASN A 546 20.21 -19.79 4.84
C ASN A 546 18.88 -19.17 4.45
N CYS A 547 18.00 -18.83 5.41
CA CYS A 547 16.76 -18.11 5.14
C CYS A 547 17.02 -16.64 4.84
N VAL A 548 16.35 -16.12 3.84
CA VAL A 548 16.20 -14.67 3.64
C VAL A 548 15.14 -14.18 4.62
N LYS A 549 15.56 -13.46 5.65
CA LYS A 549 14.69 -12.94 6.72
C LYS A 549 14.07 -11.60 6.31
N ILE A 550 12.78 -11.42 6.60
CA ILE A 550 12.07 -10.17 6.36
C ILE A 550 12.31 -9.22 7.54
N LEU A 551 12.67 -7.98 7.26
CA LEU A 551 13.02 -6.99 8.28
C LEU A 551 11.82 -6.63 9.17
N ASN A 552 10.65 -6.41 8.57
CA ASN A 552 9.41 -6.06 9.26
C ASN A 552 8.28 -6.99 8.79
N PRO A 553 8.24 -8.26 9.25
CA PRO A 553 7.23 -9.19 8.80
C PRO A 553 5.84 -8.81 9.34
N LEU A 554 4.82 -9.02 8.53
CA LEU A 554 3.42 -8.81 8.95
C LEU A 554 2.98 -9.77 10.06
N SER A 555 3.56 -10.97 10.08
CA SER A 555 3.33 -11.98 11.12
C SER A 555 4.53 -12.92 11.24
N THR A 556 4.58 -13.70 12.32
CA THR A 556 5.57 -14.77 12.53
C THR A 556 5.44 -15.89 11.50
N ASP A 557 4.27 -16.01 10.87
CA ASP A 557 3.98 -17.02 9.84
C ASP A 557 4.51 -16.65 8.46
N LEU A 558 4.94 -15.39 8.25
CA LEU A 558 5.42 -14.83 6.99
C LEU A 558 6.75 -14.07 7.19
N ASN A 559 7.65 -14.62 7.99
CA ASN A 559 8.86 -13.92 8.44
C ASN A 559 10.13 -14.25 7.64
N VAL A 560 10.08 -15.24 6.75
CA VAL A 560 11.20 -15.61 5.87
C VAL A 560 10.72 -15.94 4.47
N MET A 561 11.63 -15.85 3.49
CA MET A 561 11.37 -16.36 2.13
C MET A 561 11.70 -17.85 2.05
N ARG A 562 10.91 -18.61 1.29
CA ARG A 562 11.02 -20.07 1.15
C ARG A 562 12.31 -20.50 0.47
N GLN A 563 13.02 -21.49 1.05
CA GLN A 563 14.18 -22.15 0.43
C GLN A 563 13.78 -23.34 -0.48
N THR A 564 12.54 -23.80 -0.39
CA THR A 564 11.98 -24.97 -1.10
C THR A 564 10.47 -24.76 -1.28
N LEU A 565 9.87 -25.40 -2.27
CA LEU A 565 8.42 -25.44 -2.47
C LEU A 565 7.70 -26.43 -1.52
N LEU A 566 8.46 -27.29 -0.83
CA LEU A 566 7.96 -28.40 -0.02
C LEU A 566 6.88 -27.98 0.99
N PHE A 567 7.19 -27.00 1.85
CA PHE A 567 6.33 -26.68 2.98
C PHE A 567 4.97 -26.09 2.56
N GLY A 568 4.96 -25.20 1.56
CA GLY A 568 3.71 -24.64 1.02
C GLY A 568 2.79 -25.73 0.43
N GLY A 569 3.37 -26.72 -0.26
CA GLY A 569 2.61 -27.87 -0.77
C GLY A 569 2.09 -28.77 0.35
N LEU A 570 2.85 -28.98 1.42
CA LEU A 570 2.37 -29.72 2.60
C LEU A 570 1.22 -29.00 3.32
N GLU A 571 1.27 -27.67 3.44
CA GLU A 571 0.16 -26.83 3.94
C GLU A 571 -1.09 -26.99 3.05
N SER A 572 -0.92 -27.00 1.73
CA SER A 572 -1.99 -27.20 0.77
C SER A 572 -2.60 -28.60 0.90
N ILE A 573 -1.80 -29.63 1.12
CA ILE A 573 -2.29 -31.01 1.37
C ILE A 573 -3.06 -31.04 2.70
N GLN A 574 -2.49 -30.51 3.79
CA GLN A 574 -3.15 -30.42 5.09
C GLN A 574 -4.52 -29.73 4.99
N HIS A 575 -4.58 -28.61 4.26
CA HIS A 575 -5.82 -27.88 4.04
C HIS A 575 -6.91 -28.74 3.38
N ASN A 576 -6.54 -29.54 2.39
CA ASN A 576 -7.46 -30.42 1.67
C ASN A 576 -7.85 -31.64 2.49
N VAL A 577 -6.89 -32.28 3.17
CA VAL A 577 -7.13 -33.44 4.06
C VAL A 577 -8.10 -33.09 5.18
N ASN A 578 -7.96 -31.91 5.79
CA ASN A 578 -8.90 -31.38 6.80
C ASN A 578 -10.33 -31.23 6.23
N ARG A 579 -10.47 -31.10 4.90
CA ARG A 579 -11.76 -31.06 4.18
C ARG A 579 -12.17 -32.44 3.58
N LYS A 580 -11.56 -33.51 4.08
CA LYS A 580 -11.84 -34.90 3.68
C LYS A 580 -11.46 -35.26 2.23
N ARG A 581 -10.60 -34.43 1.62
CA ARG A 581 -10.01 -34.75 0.30
C ARG A 581 -8.62 -35.33 0.53
N GLN A 582 -8.46 -36.62 0.34
CA GLN A 582 -7.23 -37.36 0.67
C GLN A 582 -6.40 -37.79 -0.54
N ASN A 583 -7.01 -37.92 -1.72
CA ASN A 583 -6.35 -38.34 -2.94
C ASN A 583 -5.95 -37.15 -3.77
N LEU A 584 -4.68 -36.71 -3.62
CA LEU A 584 -4.23 -35.43 -4.15
C LEU A 584 -2.99 -35.62 -5.02
N ARG A 585 -2.99 -34.94 -6.16
CA ARG A 585 -1.84 -34.72 -7.02
C ARG A 585 -1.71 -33.22 -7.26
N PHE A 586 -0.65 -32.64 -6.73
CA PHE A 586 -0.37 -31.21 -6.84
C PHE A 586 0.97 -30.96 -7.53
N PHE A 587 1.04 -29.87 -8.28
CA PHE A 587 2.29 -29.33 -8.77
C PHE A 587 2.34 -27.81 -8.61
N GLU A 588 3.56 -27.28 -8.50
CA GLU A 588 3.81 -25.85 -8.44
C GLU A 588 5.10 -25.51 -9.17
N PHE A 589 5.06 -24.44 -9.96
CA PHE A 589 6.25 -23.74 -10.44
C PHE A 589 6.45 -22.47 -9.61
N GLY A 590 7.65 -22.28 -9.04
CA GLY A 590 7.89 -21.12 -8.20
C GLY A 590 9.35 -20.86 -7.91
N ASN A 591 9.62 -19.63 -7.47
CA ASN A 591 10.96 -19.23 -7.03
C ASN A 591 11.22 -19.71 -5.60
N VAL A 592 12.48 -20.09 -5.35
CA VAL A 592 13.05 -20.36 -4.03
C VAL A 592 14.24 -19.44 -3.79
N TYR A 593 14.48 -19.08 -2.53
CA TYR A 593 15.41 -18.03 -2.15
C TYR A 593 16.39 -18.56 -1.12
N ILE A 594 17.66 -18.29 -1.33
CA ILE A 594 18.76 -18.80 -0.50
C ILE A 594 19.65 -17.64 -0.10
N PHE A 595 19.87 -17.46 1.17
CA PHE A 595 20.90 -16.59 1.73
C PHE A 595 22.16 -17.40 2.02
N THR A 596 23.32 -16.89 1.65
CA THR A 596 24.62 -17.53 1.87
C THR A 596 25.45 -16.61 2.76
N PRO A 597 25.50 -16.83 4.09
CA PRO A 597 26.18 -15.93 5.03
C PRO A 597 27.64 -15.64 4.69
N GLU A 598 28.37 -16.63 4.20
CA GLU A 598 29.80 -16.53 3.89
C GLU A 598 30.09 -15.61 2.67
N LYS A 599 29.06 -15.27 1.90
CA LYS A 599 29.15 -14.37 0.73
C LYS A 599 28.66 -12.96 1.03
N GLN A 600 28.33 -12.67 2.28
CA GLN A 600 27.89 -11.34 2.68
C GLN A 600 29.03 -10.34 2.48
N ASN A 601 28.79 -9.32 1.67
CA ASN A 601 29.74 -8.27 1.35
C ASN A 601 29.02 -6.91 1.49
N LEU A 602 29.66 -5.97 2.21
CA LEU A 602 29.09 -4.63 2.41
C LEU A 602 29.05 -3.80 1.12
N ASP A 603 30.00 -4.03 0.22
CA ASP A 603 30.11 -3.30 -1.07
C ASP A 603 29.12 -3.83 -2.11
N ASP A 604 28.76 -5.11 -2.02
CA ASP A 604 27.77 -5.74 -2.90
C ASP A 604 26.94 -6.77 -2.11
N PRO A 605 25.92 -6.30 -1.37
CA PRO A 605 25.08 -7.15 -0.54
C PRO A 605 24.37 -8.27 -1.30
N MET A 606 24.11 -8.06 -2.62
CA MET A 606 23.34 -9.01 -3.43
C MET A 606 24.08 -10.32 -3.71
N GLN A 607 25.40 -10.38 -3.56
CA GLN A 607 26.17 -11.61 -3.73
C GLN A 607 25.80 -12.73 -2.75
N ALA A 608 25.28 -12.36 -1.58
CA ALA A 608 24.82 -13.31 -0.57
C ALA A 608 23.46 -13.94 -0.90
N TYR A 609 22.71 -13.37 -1.82
CA TYR A 609 21.35 -13.80 -2.13
C TYR A 609 21.28 -14.52 -3.46
N LYS A 610 20.49 -15.57 -3.51
CA LYS A 610 20.31 -16.37 -4.70
C LYS A 610 18.84 -16.74 -4.87
N GLU A 611 18.33 -16.52 -6.07
CA GLU A 611 17.01 -16.92 -6.50
C GLU A 611 17.11 -18.04 -7.53
N GLN A 612 16.25 -19.05 -7.42
CA GLN A 612 16.16 -20.16 -8.36
C GLN A 612 14.71 -20.49 -8.65
N TYR A 613 14.41 -20.82 -9.89
CA TYR A 613 13.09 -21.28 -10.31
C TYR A 613 13.03 -22.79 -10.24
N HIS A 614 12.06 -23.33 -9.51
CA HIS A 614 11.87 -24.76 -9.28
C HIS A 614 10.48 -25.20 -9.75
N ALA A 615 10.32 -26.48 -10.00
CA ALA A 615 9.05 -27.15 -10.15
C ALA A 615 8.95 -28.23 -9.07
N ALA A 616 7.78 -28.39 -8.48
CA ALA A 616 7.58 -29.42 -7.47
C ALA A 616 6.29 -30.22 -7.71
N LEU A 617 6.30 -31.48 -7.30
CA LEU A 617 5.16 -32.38 -7.38
C LEU A 617 4.91 -33.03 -6.02
N TRP A 618 3.64 -33.18 -5.68
CA TRP A 618 3.17 -33.89 -4.49
C TRP A 618 2.10 -34.90 -4.90
N VAL A 619 2.24 -36.11 -4.43
CA VAL A 619 1.27 -37.18 -4.65
C VAL A 619 0.97 -37.85 -3.31
N THR A 620 -0.31 -37.98 -2.96
CA THR A 620 -0.74 -38.68 -1.73
C THR A 620 -2.10 -39.34 -1.90
N GLY A 621 -2.37 -40.30 -1.02
CA GLY A 621 -3.64 -41.05 -0.99
C GLY A 621 -3.69 -42.21 -1.98
N LYS A 622 -4.81 -42.36 -2.68
CA LYS A 622 -5.04 -43.47 -3.64
C LYS A 622 -4.65 -43.07 -5.06
N ARG A 623 -3.99 -43.98 -5.75
CA ARG A 623 -3.78 -43.91 -7.20
C ARG A 623 -5.08 -44.17 -7.93
N VAL A 624 -5.78 -45.22 -7.50
CA VAL A 624 -7.10 -45.63 -8.02
C VAL A 624 -8.03 -45.86 -6.85
N GLU A 625 -9.16 -45.15 -6.87
CA GLU A 625 -10.25 -45.43 -5.91
C GLU A 625 -11.00 -46.70 -6.29
N GLY A 626 -11.31 -47.50 -5.27
CA GLY A 626 -12.03 -48.75 -5.45
C GLY A 626 -13.42 -48.52 -6.01
N SER A 627 -13.79 -49.37 -6.97
CA SER A 627 -15.11 -49.43 -7.58
C SER A 627 -15.47 -50.86 -7.84
N TRP A 628 -16.62 -51.10 -8.43
CA TRP A 628 -17.00 -52.42 -8.88
C TRP A 628 -16.06 -53.04 -9.94
N ALA A 629 -15.35 -52.18 -10.69
CA ALA A 629 -14.45 -52.55 -11.78
C ALA A 629 -12.95 -52.54 -11.38
N HIS A 630 -12.59 -51.88 -10.29
CA HIS A 630 -11.18 -51.69 -9.88
C HIS A 630 -11.01 -51.85 -8.37
N GLN A 631 -9.90 -52.45 -7.97
CA GLN A 631 -9.50 -52.50 -6.57
C GLN A 631 -8.87 -51.15 -6.17
N ASN A 632 -8.84 -50.87 -4.86
CA ASN A 632 -8.09 -49.73 -4.32
C ASN A 632 -6.61 -49.96 -4.57
N GLU A 633 -5.96 -48.93 -5.15
CA GLU A 633 -4.50 -48.88 -5.28
C GLU A 633 -3.97 -47.65 -4.60
N ASP A 634 -3.01 -47.82 -3.70
CA ASP A 634 -2.32 -46.73 -3.07
C ASP A 634 -1.33 -46.06 -4.05
N ALA A 635 -1.15 -44.73 -3.91
CA ALA A 635 -0.06 -44.03 -4.58
C ALA A 635 1.29 -44.62 -4.12
N THR A 636 2.27 -44.60 -4.99
CA THR A 636 3.60 -45.15 -4.71
C THR A 636 4.71 -44.22 -5.15
N PHE A 637 5.91 -44.44 -4.62
CA PHE A 637 7.11 -43.74 -5.08
C PHE A 637 7.37 -43.96 -6.59
N PHE A 638 7.04 -45.14 -7.10
CA PHE A 638 7.23 -45.47 -8.53
C PHE A 638 6.30 -44.65 -9.43
N GLU A 639 5.09 -44.33 -8.97
CA GLU A 639 4.18 -43.44 -9.67
C GLU A 639 4.76 -42.02 -9.76
N LEU A 640 5.22 -41.46 -8.65
CA LEU A 640 5.91 -40.15 -8.65
C LEU A 640 7.14 -40.17 -9.58
N SER A 641 7.96 -41.23 -9.50
CA SER A 641 9.13 -41.38 -10.34
C SER A 641 8.78 -41.43 -11.83
N ALA A 642 7.67 -42.08 -12.20
CA ALA A 642 7.20 -42.11 -13.58
C ALA A 642 6.81 -40.72 -14.10
N TYR A 643 6.13 -39.89 -13.28
CA TYR A 643 5.82 -38.51 -13.64
C TYR A 643 7.09 -37.69 -13.85
N VAL A 644 8.04 -37.80 -12.95
CA VAL A 644 9.34 -37.10 -13.07
C VAL A 644 10.09 -37.50 -14.32
N GLU A 645 10.15 -38.81 -14.61
CA GLU A 645 10.78 -39.37 -15.82
C GLU A 645 10.09 -38.84 -17.10
N ASN A 646 8.75 -38.79 -17.09
CA ASN A 646 7.99 -38.27 -18.22
C ASN A 646 8.29 -36.78 -18.45
N ILE A 647 8.37 -35.96 -17.38
CA ILE A 647 8.77 -34.59 -17.46
C ILE A 647 10.18 -34.46 -18.04
N MET A 648 11.15 -35.19 -17.48
CA MET A 648 12.55 -35.20 -17.94
C MET A 648 12.66 -35.51 -19.43
N ARG A 649 11.94 -36.51 -19.88
CA ARG A 649 11.86 -36.95 -21.29
C ARG A 649 11.23 -35.87 -22.16
N ARG A 650 10.10 -35.28 -21.68
CA ARG A 650 9.36 -34.22 -22.40
C ARG A 650 10.19 -32.98 -22.67
N ILE A 651 11.02 -32.61 -21.72
CA ILE A 651 11.91 -31.44 -21.87
C ILE A 651 13.24 -31.78 -22.58
N GLY A 652 13.45 -33.05 -22.95
CA GLY A 652 14.61 -33.47 -23.75
C GLY A 652 15.84 -33.89 -22.96
N VAL A 653 15.71 -34.26 -21.70
CA VAL A 653 16.82 -34.87 -20.94
C VAL A 653 17.03 -36.30 -21.45
N LYS A 654 18.17 -36.54 -22.08
CA LYS A 654 18.49 -37.85 -22.71
C LYS A 654 19.03 -38.84 -21.67
N PRO A 655 18.77 -40.16 -21.85
CA PRO A 655 19.41 -41.20 -21.05
C PRO A 655 20.94 -41.02 -21.07
N GLY A 656 21.58 -41.15 -19.91
CA GLY A 656 23.03 -40.97 -19.77
C GLY A 656 23.52 -39.54 -19.59
N MET A 657 22.64 -38.52 -19.62
CA MET A 657 22.97 -37.16 -19.16
C MET A 657 22.97 -37.02 -17.65
N THR A 658 22.34 -37.97 -16.96
CA THR A 658 22.10 -37.94 -15.53
C THR A 658 22.69 -39.14 -14.82
N VAL A 659 22.93 -38.96 -13.52
CA VAL A 659 23.33 -40.01 -12.58
C VAL A 659 22.32 -40.01 -11.45
N ARG A 660 21.89 -41.21 -11.03
CA ARG A 660 21.00 -41.37 -9.89
C ARG A 660 21.79 -41.78 -8.67
N LYS A 661 21.46 -41.20 -7.51
CA LYS A 661 22.08 -41.49 -6.22
C LYS A 661 20.99 -41.60 -5.17
N LYS A 662 21.22 -42.34 -4.12
CA LYS A 662 20.38 -42.30 -2.93
C LYS A 662 20.45 -40.89 -2.32
N SER A 663 19.33 -40.34 -1.93
CA SER A 663 19.29 -39.08 -1.18
C SER A 663 19.49 -39.36 0.31
N GLU A 664 20.37 -38.60 0.94
CA GLU A 664 20.72 -38.74 2.37
C GLU A 664 20.29 -37.52 3.19
N ASN A 665 19.19 -36.89 2.78
CA ASN A 665 18.66 -35.74 3.52
C ASN A 665 17.63 -36.15 4.60
N ASP A 666 17.31 -35.23 5.52
CA ASP A 666 16.38 -35.48 6.62
C ASP A 666 14.91 -35.23 6.24
N ILE A 667 14.65 -34.81 5.01
CA ILE A 667 13.29 -34.57 4.48
C ILE A 667 12.61 -35.90 4.12
N PHE A 668 13.38 -36.85 3.59
CA PHE A 668 12.86 -38.14 3.12
C PHE A 668 13.14 -39.27 4.08
N SER A 669 12.21 -40.20 4.21
CA SER A 669 12.48 -41.53 4.78
C SER A 669 13.28 -42.39 3.80
N ASN A 670 12.96 -42.29 2.52
CA ASN A 670 13.70 -42.86 1.40
C ASN A 670 13.65 -41.86 0.25
N GLY A 671 14.79 -41.53 -0.31
CA GLY A 671 14.90 -40.55 -1.36
C GLY A 671 15.90 -40.90 -2.46
N LEU A 672 15.69 -40.30 -3.62
CA LEU A 672 16.53 -40.38 -4.80
C LEU A 672 16.91 -39.00 -5.30
N THR A 673 18.18 -38.77 -5.60
CA THR A 673 18.67 -37.57 -6.25
C THR A 673 19.11 -37.87 -7.68
N ILE A 674 18.69 -37.02 -8.61
CA ILE A 674 19.13 -37.07 -10.01
C ILE A 674 20.07 -35.89 -10.24
N GLU A 675 21.30 -36.15 -10.59
CA GLU A 675 22.33 -35.18 -10.88
C GLU A 675 22.75 -35.20 -12.35
N ASN A 676 23.25 -34.08 -12.87
CA ASN A 676 23.96 -34.12 -14.13
C ASN A 676 25.37 -34.75 -13.96
N ARG A 677 26.07 -35.04 -15.05
CA ARG A 677 27.44 -35.65 -15.00
C ARG A 677 28.45 -34.78 -14.23
N GLY A 678 28.21 -33.49 -14.07
CA GLY A 678 29.06 -32.59 -13.31
C GLY A 678 28.71 -32.51 -11.82
N GLY A 679 27.84 -33.37 -11.31
CA GLY A 679 27.41 -33.43 -9.92
C GLY A 679 26.41 -32.36 -9.51
N LYS A 680 25.82 -31.62 -10.44
CA LYS A 680 24.80 -30.64 -10.11
C LYS A 680 23.44 -31.34 -9.98
N LYS A 681 22.79 -31.14 -8.82
CA LYS A 681 21.44 -31.64 -8.53
C LYS A 681 20.42 -31.04 -9.51
N LEU A 682 19.68 -31.88 -10.18
CA LEU A 682 18.60 -31.52 -11.10
C LEU A 682 17.23 -31.83 -10.50
N VAL A 683 17.10 -32.98 -9.83
CA VAL A 683 15.87 -33.42 -9.19
C VAL A 683 16.22 -34.08 -7.85
N GLU A 684 15.37 -33.86 -6.86
CA GLU A 684 15.35 -34.62 -5.62
C GLU A 684 13.94 -35.08 -5.36
N MET A 685 13.74 -36.38 -5.08
CA MET A 685 12.41 -36.96 -4.88
C MET A 685 12.44 -38.08 -3.86
N GLY A 686 11.31 -38.33 -3.20
CA GLY A 686 11.25 -39.37 -2.17
C GLY A 686 9.92 -39.41 -1.46
N VAL A 687 9.89 -40.27 -0.44
CA VAL A 687 8.78 -40.38 0.52
C VAL A 687 9.10 -39.44 1.67
N ILE A 688 8.23 -38.49 1.97
CA ILE A 688 8.39 -37.54 3.08
C ILE A 688 8.54 -38.31 4.40
N SER A 689 9.48 -37.87 5.25
CA SER A 689 9.76 -38.48 6.54
C SER A 689 8.53 -38.43 7.45
N LYS A 690 8.35 -39.50 8.26
CA LYS A 690 7.23 -39.58 9.23
C LYS A 690 7.22 -38.41 10.23
N LYS A 691 8.39 -37.88 10.58
CA LYS A 691 8.52 -36.71 11.46
C LYS A 691 7.84 -35.50 10.81
N LEU A 692 8.16 -35.24 9.54
CA LEU A 692 7.62 -34.12 8.80
C LEU A 692 6.11 -34.29 8.50
N GLN A 693 5.68 -35.52 8.13
CA GLN A 693 4.25 -35.81 7.96
C GLN A 693 3.45 -35.50 9.23
N LYS A 694 3.97 -35.92 10.39
CA LYS A 694 3.33 -35.67 11.68
C LYS A 694 3.25 -34.17 12.01
N GLN A 695 4.26 -33.40 11.66
CA GLN A 695 4.27 -31.93 11.85
C GLN A 695 3.10 -31.26 11.12
N PHE A 696 2.71 -31.77 9.96
CA PHE A 696 1.57 -31.29 9.17
C PHE A 696 0.27 -32.08 9.39
N GLY A 697 0.23 -33.00 10.37
CA GLY A 697 -0.97 -33.80 10.66
C GLY A 697 -1.41 -34.69 9.51
N LEU A 698 -0.47 -35.26 8.75
CA LEU A 698 -0.72 -36.08 7.58
C LEU A 698 -0.53 -37.56 7.91
N ASP A 699 -1.59 -38.37 7.77
CA ASP A 699 -1.59 -39.80 8.04
C ASP A 699 -1.10 -40.63 6.84
N ASN A 700 -1.50 -40.20 5.63
CA ASN A 700 -1.12 -40.88 4.40
C ASN A 700 0.32 -40.54 4.01
N PRO A 701 1.07 -41.48 3.40
CA PRO A 701 2.37 -41.13 2.83
C PRO A 701 2.25 -40.05 1.78
N VAL A 702 3.19 -39.10 1.82
CA VAL A 702 3.32 -38.07 0.80
C VAL A 702 4.59 -38.32 0.01
N TYR A 703 4.45 -38.44 -1.28
CA TYR A 703 5.52 -38.58 -2.26
C TYR A 703 5.79 -37.19 -2.84
N TYR A 704 7.01 -36.75 -2.76
CA TYR A 704 7.43 -35.41 -3.14
C TYR A 704 8.61 -35.43 -4.11
N ALA A 705 8.56 -34.57 -5.12
CA ALA A 705 9.69 -34.32 -6.01
C ALA A 705 9.89 -32.81 -6.18
N GLU A 706 11.14 -32.36 -6.15
CA GLU A 706 11.51 -30.99 -6.48
C GLU A 706 12.57 -30.99 -7.60
N LEU A 707 12.24 -30.31 -8.67
CA LEU A 707 13.07 -30.19 -9.87
C LEU A 707 13.65 -28.76 -9.90
N ASN A 708 14.97 -28.63 -9.89
CA ASN A 708 15.62 -27.37 -10.12
C ASN A 708 15.48 -26.95 -11.59
N TRP A 709 14.42 -26.23 -11.90
CA TRP A 709 14.08 -25.84 -13.27
C TRP A 709 15.17 -24.98 -13.90
N THR A 710 15.75 -24.05 -13.12
CA THR A 710 16.89 -23.26 -13.57
C THR A 710 18.09 -24.13 -14.00
N ALA A 711 18.36 -25.21 -13.28
CA ALA A 711 19.46 -26.13 -13.63
C ALA A 711 19.11 -27.02 -14.82
N LEU A 712 17.87 -27.49 -14.90
CA LEU A 712 17.36 -28.29 -16.03
C LEU A 712 17.43 -27.50 -17.33
N MET A 713 16.96 -26.25 -17.35
CA MET A 713 17.05 -25.38 -18.53
C MET A 713 18.48 -25.21 -19.03
N LYS A 714 19.43 -25.06 -18.10
CA LYS A 714 20.87 -25.00 -18.47
C LYS A 714 21.38 -26.32 -19.03
N ALA A 715 20.92 -27.44 -18.48
CA ALA A 715 21.36 -28.77 -18.93
C ALA A 715 20.86 -29.11 -20.35
N ILE A 716 19.67 -28.65 -20.73
CA ILE A 716 19.06 -28.92 -22.03
C ILE A 716 19.32 -27.83 -23.08
N LYS A 717 19.92 -26.69 -22.73
CA LYS A 717 20.10 -25.52 -23.62
C LYS A 717 20.74 -25.86 -24.98
N LYS A 718 21.58 -26.92 -25.04
CA LYS A 718 22.28 -27.38 -26.25
C LYS A 718 21.59 -28.60 -26.91
N ASN A 719 20.42 -29.01 -26.41
CA ASN A 719 19.74 -30.15 -26.97
C ASN A 719 18.96 -29.74 -28.22
N GLU A 720 19.22 -30.45 -29.30
CA GLU A 720 18.44 -30.34 -30.52
C GLU A 720 17.42 -31.45 -30.57
N VAL A 721 16.18 -31.13 -30.94
CA VAL A 721 15.14 -32.14 -31.22
C VAL A 721 15.36 -32.63 -32.64
N LEU A 722 15.81 -33.87 -32.76
CA LEU A 722 16.02 -34.52 -34.04
C LEU A 722 14.88 -35.52 -34.28
N TYR A 723 14.23 -35.40 -35.39
CA TYR A 723 13.26 -36.41 -35.85
C TYR A 723 14.03 -37.66 -36.33
N THR A 724 13.61 -38.82 -35.87
CA THR A 724 14.05 -40.12 -36.40
C THR A 724 12.84 -40.90 -36.80
N GLU A 725 12.92 -41.59 -37.96
CA GLU A 725 11.86 -42.50 -38.39
C GLU A 725 11.73 -43.67 -37.44
N ILE A 726 10.46 -44.11 -37.22
CA ILE A 726 10.19 -45.31 -36.47
C ILE A 726 10.75 -46.51 -37.26
N SER A 727 11.53 -47.37 -36.58
CA SER A 727 12.08 -48.57 -37.21
C SER A 727 10.98 -49.46 -37.80
N LYS A 728 11.19 -49.90 -39.02
CA LYS A 728 10.32 -50.83 -39.76
C LYS A 728 10.57 -52.28 -39.35
N PHE A 729 11.62 -52.54 -38.59
CA PHE A 729 12.04 -53.88 -38.18
C PHE A 729 11.57 -54.19 -36.77
N PRO A 730 11.08 -55.40 -36.51
CA PRO A 730 10.52 -55.79 -35.22
C PRO A 730 11.60 -55.82 -34.13
N ALA A 731 11.19 -55.38 -32.92
CA ALA A 731 12.00 -55.56 -31.72
C ALA A 731 11.86 -57.02 -31.21
N VAL A 732 12.92 -57.50 -30.58
CA VAL A 732 12.98 -58.83 -29.96
C VAL A 732 13.14 -58.66 -28.45
N SER A 733 12.30 -59.36 -27.68
CA SER A 733 12.34 -59.39 -26.22
C SER A 733 13.02 -60.65 -25.72
N ARG A 734 13.90 -60.56 -24.73
CA ARG A 734 14.58 -61.69 -24.10
C ARG A 734 14.65 -61.47 -22.58
N ASP A 735 14.24 -62.48 -21.85
CA ASP A 735 14.21 -62.53 -20.40
C ASP A 735 15.44 -63.22 -19.82
N LEU A 736 15.94 -62.66 -18.70
CA LEU A 736 16.94 -63.31 -17.87
C LEU A 736 16.54 -63.25 -16.41
N ALA A 737 16.62 -64.38 -15.71
CA ALA A 737 16.58 -64.42 -14.27
C ALA A 737 17.98 -64.39 -13.71
N LEU A 738 18.28 -63.31 -13.00
CA LEU A 738 19.62 -63.03 -12.47
C LEU A 738 19.62 -63.17 -10.95
N LEU A 739 20.38 -64.06 -10.38
CA LEU A 739 20.63 -64.18 -8.96
C LEU A 739 21.82 -63.28 -8.61
N VAL A 740 21.58 -62.33 -7.75
CA VAL A 740 22.57 -61.30 -7.36
C VAL A 740 22.60 -61.11 -5.85
N ASP A 741 23.69 -60.52 -5.33
CA ASP A 741 23.75 -60.10 -3.94
C ASP A 741 22.72 -59.01 -3.63
N ASN A 742 22.21 -58.97 -2.41
CA ASN A 742 21.22 -57.96 -1.99
C ASN A 742 21.67 -56.50 -2.19
N SER A 743 22.99 -56.27 -2.18
CA SER A 743 23.59 -54.96 -2.42
C SER A 743 23.55 -54.50 -3.88
N VAL A 744 23.31 -55.41 -4.84
CA VAL A 744 23.27 -55.07 -6.26
C VAL A 744 21.98 -54.38 -6.60
N GLU A 745 22.08 -53.17 -7.09
CA GLU A 745 20.95 -52.36 -7.55
C GLU A 745 20.63 -52.67 -9.04
N PHE A 746 19.36 -52.62 -9.44
CA PHE A 746 18.96 -52.78 -10.83
C PHE A 746 19.64 -51.80 -11.79
N ALA A 747 19.90 -50.55 -11.32
CA ALA A 747 20.63 -49.57 -12.10
C ALA A 747 22.04 -50.03 -12.53
N GLN A 748 22.69 -50.86 -11.74
CA GLN A 748 24.00 -51.39 -12.05
C GLN A 748 23.90 -52.41 -13.19
N ILE A 749 22.83 -53.25 -13.18
CA ILE A 749 22.53 -54.19 -14.26
C ILE A 749 22.26 -53.43 -15.57
N GLU A 750 21.41 -52.44 -15.51
CA GLU A 750 21.11 -51.58 -16.67
C GLU A 750 22.36 -50.91 -17.23
N GLN A 751 23.20 -50.36 -16.36
CA GLN A 751 24.45 -49.73 -16.74
C GLN A 751 25.40 -50.68 -17.45
N VAL A 752 25.59 -51.89 -16.91
CA VAL A 752 26.43 -52.92 -17.53
C VAL A 752 25.88 -53.34 -18.87
N ALA A 753 24.56 -53.50 -18.96
CA ALA A 753 23.88 -53.89 -20.21
C ALA A 753 24.07 -52.82 -21.32
N ARG A 754 23.84 -51.55 -20.99
CA ARG A 754 23.98 -50.45 -21.94
C ARG A 754 25.46 -50.17 -22.33
N GLN A 755 26.40 -50.46 -21.45
CA GLN A 755 27.84 -50.40 -21.77
C GLN A 755 28.25 -51.56 -22.71
N THR A 756 27.61 -52.72 -22.55
CA THR A 756 27.89 -53.92 -23.33
C THR A 756 27.33 -53.81 -24.75
N GLU A 757 26.10 -53.35 -24.90
CA GLU A 757 25.42 -53.18 -26.18
C GLU A 757 24.79 -51.76 -26.29
N LYS A 758 25.38 -50.92 -27.15
CA LYS A 758 25.04 -49.47 -27.23
C LYS A 758 24.03 -49.14 -28.33
N LYS A 759 23.93 -49.99 -29.36
CA LYS A 759 23.14 -49.69 -30.56
C LYS A 759 21.82 -50.48 -30.58
N ILE A 760 21.90 -51.76 -30.35
CA ILE A 760 20.80 -52.71 -30.53
C ILE A 760 19.94 -52.81 -29.27
N LEU A 761 20.51 -52.64 -28.08
CA LEU A 761 19.77 -52.67 -26.83
C LEU A 761 18.95 -51.37 -26.68
N LYS A 762 17.65 -51.44 -26.83
CA LYS A 762 16.72 -50.32 -26.74
C LYS A 762 16.23 -50.10 -25.30
N LYS A 763 15.89 -51.18 -24.59
CA LYS A 763 15.30 -51.10 -23.25
C LYS A 763 15.77 -52.24 -22.36
N VAL A 764 15.89 -51.94 -21.07
CA VAL A 764 16.09 -52.95 -20.00
C VAL A 764 14.97 -52.74 -19.00
N GLU A 765 14.18 -53.75 -18.75
CA GLU A 765 13.02 -53.68 -17.85
C GLU A 765 13.15 -54.72 -16.74
N LEU A 766 12.88 -54.30 -15.53
CA LEU A 766 12.72 -55.19 -14.37
C LEU A 766 11.24 -55.50 -14.22
N PHE A 767 10.84 -56.76 -14.38
CA PHE A 767 9.45 -57.11 -14.28
C PHE A 767 9.11 -57.98 -13.05
N ASP A 768 10.13 -58.57 -12.37
CA ASP A 768 9.93 -59.28 -11.11
C ASP A 768 11.17 -59.18 -10.20
N VAL A 769 10.95 -59.08 -8.89
CA VAL A 769 11.97 -59.10 -7.84
C VAL A 769 11.54 -60.14 -6.81
N TYR A 770 12.31 -61.21 -6.68
CA TYR A 770 12.03 -62.23 -5.69
C TYR A 770 13.09 -62.20 -4.58
N GLU A 771 12.65 -62.01 -3.34
CA GLU A 771 13.41 -62.09 -2.11
C GLU A 771 12.69 -63.09 -1.20
N GLY A 772 13.24 -64.29 -0.98
CA GLY A 772 12.56 -65.29 -0.18
C GLY A 772 13.40 -66.54 0.14
N ASP A 773 12.87 -67.39 0.98
CA ASP A 773 13.56 -68.54 1.60
C ASP A 773 14.09 -69.62 0.62
N LYS A 774 13.70 -69.51 -0.64
CA LYS A 774 14.19 -70.43 -1.71
C LYS A 774 15.49 -69.97 -2.36
N LEU A 775 16.05 -68.85 -1.89
CA LEU A 775 17.30 -68.29 -2.37
C LEU A 775 18.42 -68.46 -1.31
N PRO A 776 19.69 -68.51 -1.75
CA PRO A 776 20.82 -68.45 -0.82
C PRO A 776 20.73 -67.19 0.04
N ALA A 777 21.15 -67.28 1.33
CA ALA A 777 21.14 -66.16 2.23
C ALA A 777 21.98 -64.97 1.68
N GLY A 778 21.44 -63.77 1.72
CA GLY A 778 22.07 -62.56 1.20
C GLY A 778 21.95 -62.35 -0.30
N LYS A 779 21.16 -63.14 -0.99
CA LYS A 779 20.90 -63.02 -2.44
C LYS A 779 19.42 -62.74 -2.75
N LYS A 780 19.19 -62.03 -3.87
CA LYS A 780 17.88 -61.77 -4.48
C LYS A 780 17.88 -62.13 -5.97
N SER A 781 16.73 -62.34 -6.52
CA SER A 781 16.56 -62.66 -7.94
C SER A 781 15.87 -61.49 -8.63
N TYR A 782 16.48 -60.99 -9.68
CA TYR A 782 15.88 -60.05 -10.60
C TYR A 782 15.46 -60.77 -11.89
N ALA A 783 14.20 -60.63 -12.30
CA ALA A 783 13.74 -61.02 -13.62
C ALA A 783 13.78 -59.80 -14.53
N VAL A 784 14.70 -59.81 -15.48
CA VAL A 784 15.03 -58.63 -16.33
C VAL A 784 14.72 -58.99 -17.78
N ASN A 785 13.97 -58.10 -18.44
CA ASN A 785 13.67 -58.17 -19.87
C ASN A 785 14.60 -57.21 -20.65
N PHE A 786 15.19 -57.70 -21.72
CA PHE A 786 16.05 -56.96 -22.66
C PHE A 786 15.34 -56.83 -24.00
N ILE A 787 15.04 -55.63 -24.43
CA ILE A 787 14.44 -55.30 -25.72
C ILE A 787 15.55 -54.93 -26.69
N LEU A 788 15.73 -55.74 -27.72
CA LEU A 788 16.74 -55.62 -28.75
C LEU A 788 16.10 -55.22 -30.08
N GLN A 789 16.62 -54.23 -30.79
CA GLN A 789 16.13 -53.83 -32.11
C GLN A 789 17.26 -53.26 -32.97
N ASP A 790 17.39 -53.82 -34.15
CA ASP A 790 18.26 -53.25 -35.21
C ASP A 790 17.42 -52.30 -36.06
N GLU A 791 17.92 -51.13 -36.35
CA GLU A 791 17.19 -50.12 -37.13
C GLU A 791 17.33 -50.34 -38.65
N GLU A 792 18.27 -51.14 -39.07
CA GLU A 792 18.63 -51.37 -40.49
C GLU A 792 18.13 -52.71 -41.05
N LYS A 793 17.90 -53.72 -40.17
CA LYS A 793 17.52 -55.05 -40.60
C LYS A 793 16.81 -55.85 -39.51
N THR A 794 16.05 -56.85 -39.90
CA THR A 794 15.48 -57.88 -38.99
C THR A 794 16.62 -58.69 -38.38
N MET A 795 16.60 -58.84 -37.07
CA MET A 795 17.62 -59.62 -36.35
C MET A 795 17.38 -61.11 -36.47
N GLY A 796 18.45 -61.86 -36.81
CA GLY A 796 18.41 -63.32 -36.81
C GLY A 796 18.81 -63.91 -35.45
N ASP A 797 18.36 -65.13 -35.17
CA ASP A 797 18.55 -65.80 -33.85
C ASP A 797 20.04 -65.86 -33.45
N LYS A 798 20.94 -66.20 -34.35
CA LYS A 798 22.39 -66.28 -34.10
C LYS A 798 22.95 -64.93 -33.62
N GLN A 799 22.42 -63.80 -34.12
CA GLN A 799 22.81 -62.47 -33.72
C GLN A 799 22.26 -62.11 -32.31
N ILE A 800 21.05 -62.46 -32.05
CA ILE A 800 20.35 -62.27 -30.76
C ILE A 800 21.07 -63.06 -29.67
N ASP A 801 21.34 -64.35 -29.92
CA ASP A 801 22.02 -65.20 -28.96
C ASP A 801 23.46 -64.73 -28.66
N ALA A 802 24.17 -64.21 -29.64
CA ALA A 802 25.49 -63.66 -29.43
C ALA A 802 25.49 -62.43 -28.55
N ILE A 803 24.49 -61.54 -28.74
CA ILE A 803 24.30 -60.33 -27.90
C ILE A 803 23.93 -60.76 -26.47
N MET A 804 22.95 -61.66 -26.30
CA MET A 804 22.56 -62.15 -24.99
C MET A 804 23.70 -62.83 -24.25
N GLN A 805 24.48 -63.64 -24.91
CA GLN A 805 25.64 -64.31 -24.32
C GLN A 805 26.70 -63.30 -23.84
N LYS A 806 26.90 -62.22 -24.62
CA LYS A 806 27.79 -61.14 -24.26
C LYS A 806 27.28 -60.31 -23.03
N LEU A 807 25.96 -60.04 -23.00
CA LEU A 807 25.29 -59.43 -21.86
C LEU A 807 25.45 -60.25 -20.58
N ILE A 808 25.11 -61.56 -20.66
CA ILE A 808 25.24 -62.50 -19.58
C ILE A 808 26.69 -62.57 -19.05
N THR A 809 27.65 -62.65 -19.92
CA THR A 809 29.07 -62.72 -19.55
C THR A 809 29.53 -61.47 -18.81
N ASN A 810 29.16 -60.31 -19.29
CA ASN A 810 29.56 -59.03 -18.66
C ASN A 810 28.83 -58.78 -17.35
N ILE A 811 27.55 -59.11 -17.25
CA ILE A 811 26.78 -58.99 -16.01
C ILE A 811 27.34 -59.94 -14.93
N LYS A 812 27.63 -61.21 -15.30
CA LYS A 812 28.31 -62.17 -14.42
C LYS A 812 29.66 -61.66 -13.93
N LYS A 813 30.47 -61.14 -14.84
CA LYS A 813 31.82 -60.66 -14.51
C LYS A 813 31.83 -59.44 -13.63
N GLN A 814 30.93 -58.50 -13.85
CA GLN A 814 30.99 -57.17 -13.12
C GLN A 814 30.16 -57.19 -11.85
N LEU A 815 29.09 -57.98 -11.79
CA LEU A 815 28.13 -57.96 -10.66
C LEU A 815 28.07 -59.31 -9.91
N SER A 816 28.97 -60.24 -10.25
CA SER A 816 28.98 -61.60 -9.66
C SER A 816 27.63 -62.29 -9.73
N ALA A 817 26.83 -62.00 -10.80
CA ALA A 817 25.50 -62.51 -10.98
C ALA A 817 25.54 -63.96 -11.50
N GLU A 818 24.58 -64.76 -11.07
CA GLU A 818 24.36 -66.14 -11.56
C GLU A 818 23.02 -66.19 -12.34
N LEU A 819 22.93 -67.05 -13.34
CA LEU A 819 21.65 -67.34 -13.99
C LEU A 819 20.85 -68.27 -13.11
N ARG A 820 19.58 -68.01 -12.95
CA ARG A 820 18.64 -68.85 -12.20
C ARG A 820 17.84 -69.68 -13.16
#